data_d6ccdb9fe648849d4dbff2e3dfc256e9
#
_entry.id   d6ccdb9fe648849d4dbff2e3dfc256e9
#
_cell.length_a   1.000
_cell.length_b   1.000
_cell.length_c   1.000
_cell.angle_alpha   90.00
_cell.angle_beta   90.00
_cell.angle_gamma   90.00
#
_symmetry.space_group_name_H-M   'P 1'
#
loop_
_entity.id
_entity.type
_entity.pdbx_description
1 polymer ?
#
loop_
_entity_poly.entity_id
_entity_poly.type
_entity_poly.pdbx_seq_one_letter_code
_entity_poly.pdbx_strand_id
1 'polypeptide(L)'
;MLKDKKVVILLFDSFGIGQAPDAADFGDEGADTLGHIVDYFTNNGMSISLPNLSKKGLKKVAEYNRCKEFSQDIAQSEQVENAKYGYCAEVSKGKDTPSGHWELAGVPVMFDWYYFTKKQHQSCFDKEFIDKWVERAGITEGFIDAGHASGTEVLKEHGCESCVTKKPIIYTSADSVFQVAAHEDYYGLDKLLKICLVAREVLDEMGMKVGRVIARPFIGESADEYVRTGNRRDFSILPPAPTLLDKLVKAGGEVVSIGKIADIYANQGITKKVKATGLEELFDKTIDEYTLAKQNTLVFTNFVDLDSSFGHRRDPKGYGKALEYLDSRIPDLDAKLDDNTIVVLAADHGCDSTAPGSDHTRECVPFLLWGRNIKPEFIGARDTFADIGQTIADFMGIESLEYGKSIFGASMITKQEIVSLIDLTQLGDSDTQVDIVNLCSKARNSLGEVAALCVYKQFIPVVKKQLGNNFKVATVVNFPNGDNTIEDMISEVKQALSLGADEIDLVIDYKEYLDQGFSEKSCQMMVEVKKLCKDKTFKVIIESGELKTAKLITKVCQDVIDAGADFIKTSTGKTSEGATLAAAQVILETIKSSAKRIGFKASGGIRNYNQAVAYIELAANILANNFINPQTFRFGVSGLLDNLLNEQQEQIDDY
;
A
#
# COMPACT_ATOMS: atom_id res chain seq x y z
N MET A 1 11.36 6.15 -10.67
CA MET A 1 12.14 5.26 -11.58
C MET A 1 12.29 3.92 -10.89
N LEU A 2 12.14 2.81 -11.62
CA LEU A 2 12.33 1.45 -11.09
C LEU A 2 13.72 1.32 -10.44
N LYS A 3 13.79 0.56 -9.34
CA LYS A 3 14.97 0.47 -8.46
C LYS A 3 15.84 -0.78 -8.71
N ASP A 4 15.70 -1.45 -9.85
CA ASP A 4 16.38 -2.72 -10.17
C ASP A 4 16.16 -3.81 -9.09
N LYS A 5 14.91 -3.97 -8.67
CA LYS A 5 14.48 -4.89 -7.63
C LYS A 5 13.71 -6.08 -8.19
N LYS A 6 13.62 -7.15 -7.41
CA LYS A 6 12.76 -8.30 -7.69
C LYS A 6 11.88 -8.60 -6.47
N VAL A 7 10.69 -9.10 -6.74
CA VAL A 7 9.75 -9.51 -5.69
C VAL A 7 9.21 -10.88 -6.00
N VAL A 8 9.12 -11.74 -4.99
CA VAL A 8 8.40 -13.01 -5.06
C VAL A 8 7.24 -12.95 -4.06
N ILE A 9 6.01 -13.13 -4.53
CA ILE A 9 4.84 -13.31 -3.66
C ILE A 9 4.50 -14.79 -3.61
N LEU A 10 4.54 -15.37 -2.41
CA LEU A 10 4.01 -16.69 -2.09
C LEU A 10 2.64 -16.49 -1.46
N LEU A 11 1.58 -16.58 -2.25
CA LEU A 11 0.23 -16.45 -1.72
C LEU A 11 -0.28 -17.83 -1.32
N PHE A 12 -0.38 -18.05 -0.02
CA PHE A 12 -0.96 -19.25 0.56
C PHE A 12 -2.46 -19.07 0.63
N ASP A 13 -3.16 -19.51 -0.44
CA ASP A 13 -4.61 -19.36 -0.61
C ASP A 13 -5.36 -19.87 0.63
N SER A 14 -6.23 -19.06 1.20
CA SER A 14 -7.02 -19.36 2.41
C SER A 14 -6.23 -19.53 3.74
N PHE A 15 -5.01 -19.05 3.83
CA PHE A 15 -4.18 -19.24 5.02
C PHE A 15 -4.40 -18.16 6.09
N GLY A 16 -5.54 -18.25 6.79
CA GLY A 16 -5.85 -17.41 7.96
C GLY A 16 -5.04 -17.77 9.20
N ILE A 17 -4.86 -16.81 10.10
CA ILE A 17 -4.13 -16.95 11.38
C ILE A 17 -4.91 -16.40 12.57
N GLY A 18 -6.22 -16.52 12.54
CA GLY A 18 -7.15 -16.10 13.58
C GLY A 18 -8.13 -15.04 13.09
N GLN A 19 -9.28 -14.96 13.77
CA GLN A 19 -10.39 -14.11 13.36
C GLN A 19 -9.99 -12.66 13.13
N ALA A 20 -10.59 -12.05 12.09
CA ALA A 20 -10.48 -10.62 11.85
C ALA A 20 -11.34 -9.81 12.85
N PRO A 21 -11.08 -8.51 13.04
CA PRO A 21 -11.85 -7.67 13.96
C PRO A 21 -13.36 -7.62 13.65
N ASP A 22 -13.73 -7.79 12.37
CA ASP A 22 -15.11 -7.78 11.87
C ASP A 22 -15.67 -9.19 11.56
N ALA A 23 -15.02 -10.25 12.05
CA ALA A 23 -15.43 -11.64 11.79
C ALA A 23 -16.89 -11.92 12.20
N ALA A 24 -17.38 -11.26 13.25
CA ALA A 24 -18.79 -11.38 13.71
C ALA A 24 -19.79 -10.94 12.63
N ASP A 25 -19.48 -9.94 11.84
CA ASP A 25 -20.35 -9.44 10.76
C ASP A 25 -20.51 -10.46 9.63
N PHE A 26 -19.57 -11.40 9.53
CA PHE A 26 -19.55 -12.49 8.56
C PHE A 26 -20.00 -13.85 9.13
N GLY A 27 -20.30 -13.89 10.45
CA GLY A 27 -20.66 -15.12 11.15
C GLY A 27 -19.45 -16.06 11.39
N ASP A 28 -18.25 -15.53 11.38
CA ASP A 28 -16.98 -16.26 11.47
C ASP A 28 -16.26 -16.04 12.81
N GLU A 29 -17.00 -15.69 13.88
CA GLU A 29 -16.43 -15.55 15.22
C GLU A 29 -15.71 -16.85 15.63
N GLY A 30 -14.47 -16.71 16.10
CA GLY A 30 -13.64 -17.83 16.53
C GLY A 30 -12.91 -18.55 15.39
N ALA A 31 -13.05 -18.13 14.13
CA ALA A 31 -12.30 -18.71 13.03
C ALA A 31 -10.79 -18.55 13.22
N ASP A 32 -10.03 -19.63 13.01
CA ASP A 32 -8.59 -19.69 13.22
C ASP A 32 -7.95 -20.84 12.44
N THR A 33 -7.80 -20.64 11.13
CA THR A 33 -7.34 -21.69 10.22
C THR A 33 -6.06 -22.38 10.72
N LEU A 34 -5.00 -21.63 10.98
CA LEU A 34 -3.73 -22.23 11.46
C LEU A 34 -3.86 -22.79 12.87
N GLY A 35 -4.48 -22.06 13.78
CA GLY A 35 -4.61 -22.49 15.17
C GLY A 35 -5.41 -23.77 15.33
N HIS A 36 -6.51 -23.90 14.62
CA HIS A 36 -7.34 -25.10 14.65
C HIS A 36 -6.69 -26.30 13.94
N ILE A 37 -5.86 -26.07 12.93
CA ILE A 37 -5.02 -27.13 12.33
C ILE A 37 -4.04 -27.66 13.39
N VAL A 38 -3.34 -26.76 14.13
CA VAL A 38 -2.41 -27.16 15.19
C VAL A 38 -3.14 -27.89 16.31
N ASP A 39 -4.31 -27.40 16.73
CA ASP A 39 -5.14 -28.06 17.76
C ASP A 39 -5.64 -29.43 17.27
N TYR A 40 -6.01 -29.57 15.98
CA TYR A 40 -6.37 -30.87 15.40
C TYR A 40 -5.22 -31.89 15.49
N PHE A 41 -4.00 -31.48 15.13
CA PHE A 41 -2.81 -32.36 15.23
C PHE A 41 -2.57 -32.78 16.67
N THR A 42 -2.58 -31.83 17.61
CA THR A 42 -2.40 -32.08 19.04
C THR A 42 -3.43 -33.08 19.58
N ASN A 43 -4.71 -32.84 19.31
CA ASN A 43 -5.82 -33.66 19.80
C ASN A 43 -5.82 -35.09 19.22
N ASN A 44 -5.17 -35.29 18.07
CA ASN A 44 -5.03 -36.61 17.46
C ASN A 44 -3.65 -37.27 17.71
N GLY A 45 -2.86 -36.73 18.64
CA GLY A 45 -1.53 -37.28 18.98
C GLY A 45 -0.51 -37.17 17.85
N MET A 46 -0.69 -36.22 16.94
CA MET A 46 0.22 -35.91 15.84
C MET A 46 0.99 -34.63 16.11
N SER A 47 2.17 -34.49 15.49
CA SER A 47 2.93 -33.23 15.50
C SER A 47 2.85 -32.52 14.15
N ILE A 48 2.89 -31.20 14.19
CA ILE A 48 3.08 -30.33 13.03
C ILE A 48 4.28 -29.41 13.27
N SER A 49 5.12 -29.22 12.28
CA SER A 49 6.36 -28.45 12.40
C SER A 49 6.57 -27.50 11.21
N LEU A 50 6.68 -26.21 11.50
CA LEU A 50 6.87 -25.12 10.53
C LEU A 50 8.09 -24.27 10.90
N PRO A 51 9.30 -24.86 11.01
CA PRO A 51 10.48 -24.17 11.54
C PRO A 51 10.97 -23.03 10.65
N ASN A 52 10.86 -23.16 9.32
CA ASN A 52 11.37 -22.16 8.38
C ASN A 52 10.46 -20.93 8.34
N LEU A 53 9.15 -21.10 8.28
CA LEU A 53 8.19 -20.01 8.37
C LEU A 53 8.19 -19.35 9.76
N SER A 54 8.42 -20.13 10.82
CA SER A 54 8.58 -19.58 12.18
C SER A 54 9.82 -18.70 12.29
N LYS A 55 10.92 -19.02 11.63
CA LYS A 55 12.09 -18.13 11.50
C LYS A 55 11.78 -16.84 10.72
N LYS A 56 10.72 -16.81 9.92
CA LYS A 56 10.21 -15.59 9.26
C LYS A 56 9.15 -14.89 10.11
N GLY A 57 8.80 -15.40 11.29
CA GLY A 57 7.90 -14.79 12.27
C GLY A 57 6.50 -15.39 12.33
N LEU A 58 6.16 -16.43 11.55
CA LEU A 58 4.81 -16.99 11.47
C LEU A 58 4.23 -17.34 12.85
N LYS A 59 4.94 -18.13 13.66
CA LYS A 59 4.46 -18.51 15.00
C LYS A 59 4.10 -17.27 15.82
N LYS A 60 5.02 -16.30 15.88
CA LYS A 60 4.84 -15.08 16.69
C LYS A 60 3.63 -14.25 16.26
N VAL A 61 3.44 -14.06 14.97
CA VAL A 61 2.29 -13.25 14.49
C VAL A 61 0.97 -13.95 14.71
N ALA A 62 0.92 -15.28 14.51
CA ALA A 62 -0.30 -16.04 14.74
C ALA A 62 -0.66 -16.07 16.24
N GLU A 63 0.28 -16.35 17.14
CA GLU A 63 0.06 -16.32 18.60
C GLU A 63 -0.32 -14.91 19.08
N TYR A 64 0.28 -13.86 18.49
CA TYR A 64 -0.05 -12.49 18.84
C TYR A 64 -1.49 -12.11 18.40
N ASN A 65 -1.89 -12.42 17.16
CA ASN A 65 -3.22 -12.12 16.66
C ASN A 65 -4.32 -12.83 17.44
N ARG A 66 -4.12 -14.11 17.72
CA ARG A 66 -5.10 -14.94 18.47
C ARG A 66 -5.06 -14.74 19.99
N CYS A 67 -4.10 -13.95 20.51
CA CYS A 67 -3.87 -13.74 21.94
C CYS A 67 -3.73 -15.05 22.73
N LYS A 68 -3.19 -16.10 22.11
CA LYS A 68 -3.08 -17.46 22.69
C LYS A 68 -1.91 -18.20 22.05
N GLU A 69 -1.11 -18.90 22.85
CA GLU A 69 -0.09 -19.81 22.36
C GLU A 69 -0.69 -21.03 21.65
N PHE A 70 0.07 -21.65 20.77
CA PHE A 70 -0.32 -22.91 20.16
C PHE A 70 -0.33 -24.05 21.17
N SER A 71 -1.18 -25.05 20.95
CA SER A 71 -1.28 -26.24 21.80
C SER A 71 -0.06 -27.16 21.69
N GLN A 72 0.81 -26.94 20.71
CA GLN A 72 2.13 -27.56 20.60
C GLN A 72 3.12 -26.58 19.96
N ASP A 73 4.42 -26.77 20.16
CA ASP A 73 5.43 -25.96 19.50
C ASP A 73 5.56 -26.32 18.01
N ILE A 74 5.31 -25.38 17.14
CA ILE A 74 5.44 -25.53 15.68
C ILE A 74 6.79 -25.02 15.16
N ALA A 75 7.62 -24.42 16.03
CA ALA A 75 8.91 -23.85 15.72
C ALA A 75 10.04 -24.66 16.38
N GLN A 76 11.20 -24.65 15.76
CA GLN A 76 12.43 -25.18 16.38
C GLN A 76 13.25 -24.07 17.05
N SER A 77 12.91 -22.81 16.83
CA SER A 77 13.58 -21.63 17.36
C SER A 77 12.62 -20.45 17.45
N GLU A 78 12.76 -19.67 18.53
CA GLU A 78 12.03 -18.41 18.71
C GLU A 78 12.68 -17.21 17.98
N GLN A 79 13.87 -17.41 17.39
CA GLN A 79 14.59 -16.35 16.72
C GLN A 79 14.02 -16.10 15.31
N VAL A 80 13.65 -14.85 15.03
CA VAL A 80 13.29 -14.41 13.68
C VAL A 80 14.54 -13.95 12.95
N GLU A 81 14.70 -14.42 11.71
CA GLU A 81 15.88 -14.18 10.88
C GLU A 81 15.50 -13.44 9.59
N ASN A 82 16.15 -12.30 9.34
CA ASN A 82 16.07 -11.55 8.07
C ASN A 82 14.63 -11.27 7.59
N ALA A 83 13.68 -11.03 8.52
CA ALA A 83 12.28 -10.85 8.18
C ALA A 83 11.61 -9.70 8.95
N LYS A 84 10.77 -8.94 8.28
CA LYS A 84 9.72 -8.12 8.88
C LYS A 84 8.46 -8.95 8.95
N TYR A 85 7.75 -8.93 10.08
CA TYR A 85 6.63 -9.84 10.33
C TYR A 85 5.50 -9.16 11.09
N GLY A 86 4.30 -9.37 10.62
CA GLY A 86 3.06 -8.86 11.17
C GLY A 86 1.87 -9.56 10.51
N TYR A 87 0.70 -8.98 10.61
CA TYR A 87 -0.53 -9.51 10.04
C TYR A 87 -1.45 -8.38 9.56
N CYS A 88 -2.32 -8.71 8.63
CA CYS A 88 -3.27 -7.76 8.04
C CYS A 88 -4.71 -8.22 8.29
N ALA A 89 -5.61 -7.26 8.54
CA ALA A 89 -7.05 -7.44 8.46
C ALA A 89 -7.55 -6.98 7.09
N GLU A 90 -8.60 -7.59 6.55
CA GLU A 90 -9.21 -7.21 5.28
C GLU A 90 -10.24 -6.09 5.49
N VAL A 91 -10.27 -5.10 4.58
CA VAL A 91 -11.30 -4.04 4.57
C VAL A 91 -12.31 -4.21 3.44
N SER A 92 -12.06 -5.11 2.48
CA SER A 92 -13.01 -5.44 1.43
C SER A 92 -14.30 -5.99 2.03
N LYS A 93 -15.44 -5.71 1.38
CA LYS A 93 -16.76 -6.17 1.82
C LYS A 93 -17.01 -7.68 1.60
N GLY A 94 -16.19 -8.34 0.79
CA GLY A 94 -16.20 -9.79 0.58
C GLY A 94 -15.17 -10.52 1.43
N LYS A 95 -15.28 -11.83 1.48
CA LYS A 95 -14.26 -12.76 2.01
C LYS A 95 -13.90 -13.82 0.95
N ASP A 96 -14.03 -13.44 -0.31
CA ASP A 96 -13.78 -14.29 -1.46
C ASP A 96 -12.41 -14.02 -2.08
N THR A 97 -11.90 -14.98 -2.85
CA THR A 97 -10.58 -14.91 -3.49
C THR A 97 -10.32 -13.61 -4.27
N PRO A 98 -11.24 -13.09 -5.11
CA PRO A 98 -11.02 -11.79 -5.76
C PRO A 98 -10.89 -10.62 -4.79
N SER A 99 -11.71 -10.57 -3.73
CA SER A 99 -11.67 -9.49 -2.73
C SER A 99 -10.30 -9.39 -2.06
N GLY A 100 -9.80 -10.50 -1.53
CA GLY A 100 -8.49 -10.52 -0.86
C GLY A 100 -7.32 -10.27 -1.81
N HIS A 101 -7.32 -10.89 -2.99
CA HIS A 101 -6.25 -10.69 -3.98
C HIS A 101 -6.16 -9.24 -4.48
N TRP A 102 -7.31 -8.63 -4.81
CA TRP A 102 -7.32 -7.26 -5.32
C TRP A 102 -6.95 -6.25 -4.23
N GLU A 103 -7.42 -6.48 -2.99
CA GLU A 103 -7.01 -5.64 -1.87
C GLU A 103 -5.51 -5.75 -1.62
N LEU A 104 -4.94 -6.97 -1.61
CA LEU A 104 -3.49 -7.18 -1.51
C LEU A 104 -2.73 -6.40 -2.60
N ALA A 105 -3.29 -6.29 -3.80
CA ALA A 105 -2.71 -5.50 -4.89
C ALA A 105 -3.09 -4.00 -4.85
N GLY A 106 -3.64 -3.49 -3.73
CA GLY A 106 -3.94 -2.09 -3.48
C GLY A 106 -5.31 -1.61 -3.97
N VAL A 107 -6.25 -2.53 -4.22
CA VAL A 107 -7.60 -2.20 -4.73
C VAL A 107 -8.65 -2.94 -3.90
N PRO A 108 -9.00 -2.45 -2.68
CA PRO A 108 -10.05 -3.04 -1.87
C PRO A 108 -11.41 -3.06 -2.57
N VAL A 109 -12.19 -4.12 -2.37
CA VAL A 109 -13.54 -4.27 -2.91
C VAL A 109 -14.53 -3.58 -1.98
N MET A 110 -14.89 -2.33 -2.29
CA MET A 110 -15.79 -1.50 -1.47
C MET A 110 -17.24 -1.54 -1.93
N PHE A 111 -17.58 -2.42 -2.87
CA PHE A 111 -18.94 -2.64 -3.37
C PHE A 111 -19.45 -4.02 -2.95
N ASP A 112 -20.78 -4.18 -2.96
CA ASP A 112 -21.39 -5.48 -2.66
C ASP A 112 -21.42 -6.33 -3.93
N TRP A 113 -21.00 -7.61 -3.82
CA TRP A 113 -21.15 -8.57 -4.89
C TRP A 113 -22.62 -8.86 -5.19
N TYR A 114 -22.95 -9.03 -6.45
CA TYR A 114 -24.29 -9.42 -6.86
C TYR A 114 -24.42 -10.95 -6.83
N TYR A 115 -25.41 -11.44 -6.08
CA TYR A 115 -25.74 -12.86 -5.97
C TYR A 115 -27.09 -13.12 -6.59
N PHE A 116 -27.19 -14.16 -7.41
CA PHE A 116 -28.46 -14.64 -7.92
C PHE A 116 -29.17 -15.43 -6.82
N THR A 117 -30.12 -14.81 -6.12
CA THR A 117 -30.78 -15.41 -4.96
C THR A 117 -31.95 -16.29 -5.37
N LYS A 118 -32.13 -17.45 -4.69
CA LYS A 118 -33.31 -18.33 -4.87
C LYS A 118 -34.59 -17.54 -4.65
N LYS A 119 -35.46 -17.53 -5.67
CA LYS A 119 -36.83 -17.01 -5.58
C LYS A 119 -37.80 -18.17 -5.61
N GLN A 120 -38.82 -18.21 -4.72
CA GLN A 120 -39.84 -19.25 -4.75
C GLN A 120 -40.65 -19.15 -6.06
N HIS A 121 -40.70 -20.24 -6.83
CA HIS A 121 -41.45 -20.37 -8.08
C HIS A 121 -41.06 -19.40 -9.23
N GLN A 122 -39.85 -18.81 -9.20
CA GLN A 122 -39.36 -17.96 -10.26
C GLN A 122 -37.86 -18.24 -10.52
N SER A 123 -37.38 -17.88 -11.73
CA SER A 123 -35.94 -17.86 -12.03
C SER A 123 -35.18 -17.03 -10.99
N CYS A 124 -34.03 -17.50 -10.59
CA CYS A 124 -33.12 -16.72 -9.74
C CYS A 124 -32.43 -15.60 -10.54
N PHE A 125 -32.40 -15.70 -11.86
CA PHE A 125 -31.76 -14.72 -12.72
C PHE A 125 -32.66 -13.50 -12.96
N ASP A 126 -32.02 -12.33 -13.06
CA ASP A 126 -32.73 -11.10 -13.40
C ASP A 126 -33.26 -11.15 -14.84
N LYS A 127 -34.54 -10.85 -15.00
CA LYS A 127 -35.20 -10.94 -16.32
C LYS A 127 -34.60 -9.96 -17.33
N GLU A 128 -34.29 -8.74 -16.91
CA GLU A 128 -33.71 -7.72 -17.82
C GLU A 128 -32.32 -8.15 -18.30
N PHE A 129 -31.51 -8.71 -17.39
CA PHE A 129 -30.21 -9.28 -17.75
C PHE A 129 -30.37 -10.41 -18.78
N ILE A 130 -31.24 -11.38 -18.53
CA ILE A 130 -31.45 -12.53 -19.42
C ILE A 130 -31.96 -12.06 -20.79
N ASP A 131 -32.95 -11.17 -20.84
CA ASP A 131 -33.50 -10.67 -22.10
C ASP A 131 -32.41 -9.98 -22.94
N LYS A 132 -31.60 -9.09 -22.35
CA LYS A 132 -30.47 -8.40 -23.01
C LYS A 132 -29.40 -9.40 -23.48
N TRP A 133 -29.06 -10.36 -22.63
CA TRP A 133 -28.06 -11.37 -22.97
C TRP A 133 -28.51 -12.25 -24.16
N VAL A 134 -29.73 -12.77 -24.12
CA VAL A 134 -30.30 -13.61 -25.19
C VAL A 134 -30.32 -12.85 -26.52
N GLU A 135 -30.81 -11.61 -26.52
CA GLU A 135 -30.88 -10.75 -27.71
C GLU A 135 -29.47 -10.48 -28.29
N ARG A 136 -28.55 -9.99 -27.45
CA ARG A 136 -27.21 -9.60 -27.88
C ARG A 136 -26.32 -10.77 -28.26
N ALA A 137 -26.45 -11.90 -27.58
CA ALA A 137 -25.73 -13.14 -27.90
C ALA A 137 -26.31 -13.89 -29.11
N GLY A 138 -27.50 -13.52 -29.58
CA GLY A 138 -28.17 -14.16 -30.69
C GLY A 138 -28.62 -15.60 -30.38
N ILE A 139 -29.09 -15.85 -29.16
CA ILE A 139 -29.55 -17.17 -28.71
C ILE A 139 -30.98 -17.34 -29.19
N THR A 140 -31.17 -18.02 -30.33
CA THR A 140 -32.47 -18.21 -30.96
C THR A 140 -33.20 -19.46 -30.47
N GLU A 141 -32.45 -20.45 -29.99
CA GLU A 141 -32.96 -21.74 -29.50
C GLU A 141 -33.54 -21.64 -28.08
N GLY A 142 -33.30 -20.52 -27.39
CA GLY A 142 -33.57 -20.34 -25.96
C GLY A 142 -32.48 -21.00 -25.09
N PHE A 143 -32.76 -21.16 -23.83
CA PHE A 143 -31.84 -21.73 -22.83
C PHE A 143 -32.60 -22.62 -21.85
N ILE A 144 -31.89 -23.42 -21.06
CA ILE A 144 -32.43 -24.23 -19.96
C ILE A 144 -32.00 -23.54 -18.66
N ASP A 145 -32.96 -23.13 -17.82
CA ASP A 145 -32.73 -22.52 -16.52
C ASP A 145 -32.72 -23.59 -15.42
N ALA A 146 -31.54 -23.97 -14.97
CA ALA A 146 -31.34 -24.92 -13.88
C ALA A 146 -31.23 -24.24 -12.50
N GLY A 147 -31.30 -22.91 -12.42
CA GLY A 147 -31.29 -22.15 -11.17
C GLY A 147 -30.05 -22.39 -10.31
N HIS A 148 -30.26 -22.59 -9.01
CA HIS A 148 -29.20 -22.99 -8.09
C HIS A 148 -28.95 -24.49 -8.16
N ALA A 149 -27.85 -24.93 -8.73
CA ALA A 149 -27.56 -26.33 -8.92
C ALA A 149 -26.07 -26.67 -8.82
N SER A 150 -25.79 -27.92 -8.46
CA SER A 150 -24.45 -28.50 -8.58
C SER A 150 -24.16 -28.77 -10.05
N GLY A 151 -23.01 -28.33 -10.51
CA GLY A 151 -22.69 -28.44 -11.92
C GLY A 151 -22.48 -29.88 -12.43
N THR A 152 -22.36 -30.90 -11.58
CA THR A 152 -22.37 -32.32 -11.98
C THR A 152 -23.81 -32.85 -12.11
N GLU A 153 -24.69 -32.40 -11.22
CA GLU A 153 -26.13 -32.75 -11.28
C GLU A 153 -26.81 -32.10 -12.47
N VAL A 154 -26.49 -30.83 -12.76
CA VAL A 154 -26.99 -30.11 -13.94
C VAL A 154 -26.78 -30.89 -15.24
N LEU A 155 -25.63 -31.54 -15.44
CA LEU A 155 -25.35 -32.30 -16.64
C LEU A 155 -26.17 -33.58 -16.71
N LYS A 156 -26.36 -34.26 -15.58
CA LYS A 156 -27.18 -35.47 -15.52
C LYS A 156 -28.67 -35.20 -15.81
N GLU A 157 -29.20 -34.09 -15.27
CA GLU A 157 -30.60 -33.71 -15.40
C GLU A 157 -30.94 -33.11 -16.78
N HIS A 158 -30.07 -32.21 -17.25
CA HIS A 158 -30.38 -31.36 -18.41
C HIS A 158 -29.48 -31.60 -19.63
N GLY A 159 -28.43 -32.40 -19.51
CA GLY A 159 -27.46 -32.62 -20.58
C GLY A 159 -28.11 -33.19 -21.87
N CYS A 160 -28.99 -34.21 -21.75
CA CYS A 160 -29.70 -34.78 -22.90
C CYS A 160 -30.59 -33.75 -23.59
N GLU A 161 -31.38 -32.96 -22.84
CA GLU A 161 -32.23 -31.91 -23.41
C GLU A 161 -31.35 -30.86 -24.13
N SER A 162 -30.26 -30.44 -23.50
CA SER A 162 -29.32 -29.48 -24.09
C SER A 162 -28.74 -29.98 -25.43
N CYS A 163 -28.33 -31.24 -25.51
CA CYS A 163 -27.80 -31.85 -26.74
C CYS A 163 -28.84 -31.88 -27.87
N VAL A 164 -30.07 -32.30 -27.56
CA VAL A 164 -31.16 -32.44 -28.55
C VAL A 164 -31.66 -31.06 -29.01
N THR A 165 -31.89 -30.14 -28.09
CA THR A 165 -32.49 -28.84 -28.39
C THR A 165 -31.47 -27.77 -28.76
N LYS A 166 -30.19 -28.04 -28.57
CA LYS A 166 -29.06 -27.09 -28.69
C LYS A 166 -29.22 -25.85 -27.80
N LYS A 167 -29.91 -25.97 -26.67
CA LYS A 167 -30.05 -24.90 -25.68
C LYS A 167 -28.91 -24.99 -24.70
N PRO A 168 -28.19 -23.89 -24.43
CA PRO A 168 -27.23 -23.85 -23.32
C PRO A 168 -27.97 -23.93 -21.98
N ILE A 169 -27.33 -24.53 -20.97
CA ILE A 169 -27.87 -24.65 -19.62
C ILE A 169 -27.28 -23.53 -18.78
N ILE A 170 -28.12 -22.67 -18.20
CA ILE A 170 -27.69 -21.62 -17.25
C ILE A 170 -27.96 -22.05 -15.81
N TYR A 171 -27.02 -21.79 -14.93
CA TYR A 171 -27.13 -22.08 -13.51
C TYR A 171 -26.21 -21.22 -12.67
N THR A 172 -26.41 -21.20 -11.35
CA THR A 172 -25.57 -20.53 -10.38
C THR A 172 -25.30 -21.44 -9.19
N SER A 173 -24.40 -21.01 -8.30
CA SER A 173 -24.08 -21.63 -7.02
C SER A 173 -24.20 -20.60 -5.89
N ALA A 174 -23.64 -20.89 -4.71
CA ALA A 174 -23.60 -19.95 -3.60
C ALA A 174 -22.70 -18.73 -3.89
N ASP A 175 -21.73 -18.89 -4.80
CA ASP A 175 -20.84 -17.81 -5.20
C ASP A 175 -21.53 -16.78 -6.11
N SER A 176 -20.90 -15.61 -6.27
CA SER A 176 -21.30 -14.60 -7.25
C SER A 176 -20.89 -15.01 -8.67
N VAL A 177 -21.62 -15.96 -9.24
CA VAL A 177 -21.30 -16.55 -10.55
C VAL A 177 -22.52 -16.73 -11.45
N PHE A 178 -22.33 -16.54 -12.75
CA PHE A 178 -23.25 -16.96 -13.82
C PHE A 178 -22.57 -18.04 -14.64
N GLN A 179 -23.10 -19.25 -14.63
CA GLN A 179 -22.49 -20.41 -15.29
C GLN A 179 -23.32 -20.83 -16.48
N VAL A 180 -22.65 -21.15 -17.59
CA VAL A 180 -23.29 -21.63 -18.83
C VAL A 180 -22.63 -22.93 -19.24
N ALA A 181 -23.39 -24.03 -19.24
CA ALA A 181 -22.91 -25.32 -19.72
C ALA A 181 -23.49 -25.62 -21.11
N ALA A 182 -22.65 -26.19 -21.97
CA ALA A 182 -23.07 -26.68 -23.27
C ALA A 182 -22.12 -27.78 -23.77
N HIS A 183 -22.65 -28.68 -24.61
CA HIS A 183 -21.88 -29.77 -25.21
C HIS A 183 -20.96 -29.26 -26.32
N GLU A 184 -19.68 -29.63 -26.30
CA GLU A 184 -18.69 -29.11 -27.25
C GLU A 184 -19.03 -29.42 -28.71
N ASP A 185 -19.45 -30.64 -29.01
CA ASP A 185 -19.73 -31.07 -30.39
C ASP A 185 -21.13 -30.64 -30.90
N TYR A 186 -22.15 -30.63 -30.02
CA TYR A 186 -23.52 -30.32 -30.44
C TYR A 186 -23.87 -28.85 -30.42
N TYR A 187 -23.31 -28.09 -29.48
CA TYR A 187 -23.49 -26.63 -29.37
C TYR A 187 -22.34 -25.84 -30.00
N GLY A 188 -21.13 -26.34 -29.85
CA GLY A 188 -19.89 -25.72 -30.31
C GLY A 188 -19.19 -24.92 -29.20
N LEU A 189 -17.89 -25.24 -29.00
CA LEU A 189 -17.09 -24.58 -27.98
C LEU A 189 -16.98 -23.07 -28.22
N ASP A 190 -16.69 -22.65 -29.45
CA ASP A 190 -16.53 -21.20 -29.78
C ASP A 190 -17.85 -20.43 -29.56
N LYS A 191 -19.01 -21.06 -29.86
CA LYS A 191 -20.32 -20.46 -29.61
C LYS A 191 -20.55 -20.30 -28.12
N LEU A 192 -20.22 -21.30 -27.28
CA LEU A 192 -20.31 -21.24 -25.84
C LEU A 192 -19.43 -20.11 -25.27
N LEU A 193 -18.18 -20.02 -25.68
CA LEU A 193 -17.28 -18.98 -25.22
C LEU A 193 -17.77 -17.58 -25.60
N LYS A 194 -18.33 -17.44 -26.82
CA LYS A 194 -18.88 -16.16 -27.28
C LYS A 194 -20.08 -15.71 -26.46
N ILE A 195 -21.05 -16.57 -26.18
CA ILE A 195 -22.24 -16.20 -25.39
C ILE A 195 -21.88 -15.89 -23.94
N CYS A 196 -20.86 -16.53 -23.37
CA CYS A 196 -20.33 -16.20 -22.04
C CYS A 196 -19.63 -14.83 -22.01
N LEU A 197 -18.86 -14.49 -23.05
CA LEU A 197 -18.26 -13.17 -23.18
C LEU A 197 -19.34 -12.09 -23.25
N VAL A 198 -20.39 -12.30 -24.07
CA VAL A 198 -21.51 -11.35 -24.16
C VAL A 198 -22.25 -11.22 -22.81
N ALA A 199 -22.41 -12.33 -22.06
CA ALA A 199 -22.98 -12.26 -20.71
C ALA A 199 -22.14 -11.35 -19.77
N ARG A 200 -20.80 -11.45 -19.82
CA ARG A 200 -19.92 -10.59 -19.04
C ARG A 200 -20.10 -9.12 -19.42
N GLU A 201 -20.11 -8.81 -20.71
CA GLU A 201 -20.31 -7.45 -21.21
C GLU A 201 -21.66 -6.86 -20.75
N VAL A 202 -22.75 -7.64 -20.86
CA VAL A 202 -24.09 -7.19 -20.43
C VAL A 202 -24.15 -6.94 -18.92
N LEU A 203 -23.57 -7.84 -18.11
CA LEU A 203 -23.50 -7.65 -16.65
C LEU A 203 -22.72 -6.40 -16.27
N ASP A 204 -21.60 -6.12 -16.96
CA ASP A 204 -20.78 -4.92 -16.71
C ASP A 204 -21.53 -3.63 -17.10
N GLU A 205 -22.21 -3.61 -18.26
CA GLU A 205 -23.03 -2.49 -18.72
C GLU A 205 -24.23 -2.21 -17.79
N MET A 206 -24.81 -3.25 -17.20
CA MET A 206 -25.90 -3.12 -16.22
C MET A 206 -25.38 -2.75 -14.81
N GLY A 207 -24.07 -2.69 -14.61
CA GLY A 207 -23.48 -2.43 -13.29
C GLY A 207 -23.67 -3.58 -12.28
N MET A 208 -24.06 -4.77 -12.75
CA MET A 208 -24.23 -5.96 -11.91
C MET A 208 -22.88 -6.57 -11.57
N LYS A 209 -22.47 -6.45 -10.33
CA LYS A 209 -21.16 -6.90 -9.81
C LYS A 209 -21.11 -8.42 -9.62
N VAL A 210 -21.38 -9.19 -10.69
CA VAL A 210 -21.23 -10.65 -10.71
C VAL A 210 -19.75 -11.00 -10.89
N GLY A 211 -19.18 -11.74 -9.98
CA GLY A 211 -17.75 -12.02 -9.94
C GLY A 211 -17.23 -12.72 -11.19
N ARG A 212 -17.92 -13.76 -11.65
CA ARG A 212 -17.48 -14.54 -12.82
C ARG A 212 -18.65 -14.99 -13.70
N VAL A 213 -18.44 -14.95 -15.00
CA VAL A 213 -19.21 -15.74 -15.97
C VAL A 213 -18.36 -16.93 -16.36
N ILE A 214 -18.89 -18.15 -16.23
CA ILE A 214 -18.11 -19.37 -16.41
C ILE A 214 -18.67 -20.20 -17.56
N ALA A 215 -17.88 -20.40 -18.61
CA ALA A 215 -18.15 -21.38 -19.64
C ALA A 215 -17.80 -22.79 -19.14
N ARG A 216 -18.78 -23.68 -19.14
CA ARG A 216 -18.67 -25.08 -18.67
C ARG A 216 -18.92 -26.07 -19.82
N PRO A 217 -17.95 -26.25 -20.73
CA PRO A 217 -18.08 -27.22 -21.79
C PRO A 217 -18.08 -28.66 -21.25
N PHE A 218 -18.85 -29.52 -21.88
CA PHE A 218 -18.90 -30.95 -21.57
C PHE A 218 -18.99 -31.81 -22.85
N ILE A 219 -18.67 -33.09 -22.70
CA ILE A 219 -18.75 -34.12 -23.74
C ILE A 219 -19.44 -35.38 -23.17
N GLY A 220 -19.78 -36.34 -24.01
CA GLY A 220 -20.41 -37.60 -23.66
C GLY A 220 -21.69 -37.83 -24.47
N GLU A 221 -22.19 -39.04 -24.50
CA GLU A 221 -23.38 -39.41 -25.31
C GLU A 221 -24.65 -39.62 -24.46
N SER A 222 -24.47 -39.80 -23.14
CA SER A 222 -25.57 -40.07 -22.22
C SER A 222 -25.36 -39.43 -20.84
N ALA A 223 -26.43 -39.38 -20.04
CA ALA A 223 -26.40 -38.73 -18.70
C ALA A 223 -25.31 -39.26 -17.76
N ASP A 224 -24.98 -40.53 -17.87
CA ASP A 224 -23.95 -41.18 -17.03
C ASP A 224 -22.52 -40.97 -17.59
N GLU A 225 -22.40 -40.55 -18.83
CA GLU A 225 -21.12 -40.34 -19.54
C GLU A 225 -20.75 -38.86 -19.67
N TYR A 226 -21.66 -37.93 -19.33
CA TYR A 226 -21.34 -36.50 -19.42
C TYR A 226 -20.23 -36.14 -18.45
N VAL A 227 -19.12 -35.68 -19.02
CA VAL A 227 -17.95 -35.18 -18.27
C VAL A 227 -17.59 -33.79 -18.73
N ARG A 228 -17.22 -32.93 -17.77
CA ARG A 228 -16.69 -31.61 -18.06
C ARG A 228 -15.33 -31.72 -18.70
N THR A 229 -15.09 -30.90 -19.71
CA THR A 229 -13.78 -30.84 -20.37
C THR A 229 -12.86 -29.82 -19.71
N GLY A 230 -11.56 -29.88 -20.05
CA GLY A 230 -10.55 -28.90 -19.65
C GLY A 230 -10.67 -27.57 -20.37
N ASN A 231 -11.60 -27.40 -21.32
CA ASN A 231 -11.81 -26.16 -22.06
C ASN A 231 -12.69 -25.14 -21.33
N ARG A 232 -12.84 -25.30 -20.01
CA ARG A 232 -13.46 -24.31 -19.13
C ARG A 232 -12.78 -22.96 -19.31
N ARG A 233 -13.58 -21.88 -19.36
CA ARG A 233 -13.08 -20.50 -19.35
C ARG A 233 -13.92 -19.63 -18.42
N ASP A 234 -13.22 -18.91 -17.57
CA ASP A 234 -13.81 -17.94 -16.65
C ASP A 234 -13.62 -16.53 -17.23
N PHE A 235 -14.72 -15.79 -17.31
CA PHE A 235 -14.76 -14.38 -17.67
C PHE A 235 -15.00 -13.58 -16.37
N SER A 236 -13.94 -13.27 -15.69
CA SER A 236 -13.98 -12.53 -14.42
C SER A 236 -14.26 -11.05 -14.64
N ILE A 237 -14.94 -10.43 -13.69
CA ILE A 237 -15.03 -8.98 -13.61
C ILE A 237 -13.62 -8.41 -13.43
N LEU A 238 -13.37 -7.21 -13.96
CA LEU A 238 -12.08 -6.54 -13.81
C LEU A 238 -11.96 -5.89 -12.43
N PRO A 239 -10.75 -5.78 -11.86
CA PRO A 239 -10.50 -4.92 -10.72
C PRO A 239 -11.03 -3.50 -11.00
N PRO A 240 -11.67 -2.83 -10.02
CA PRO A 240 -12.32 -1.53 -10.25
C PRO A 240 -11.33 -0.36 -10.46
N ALA A 241 -10.05 -0.57 -10.22
CA ALA A 241 -8.98 0.41 -10.40
C ALA A 241 -7.67 -0.28 -10.81
N PRO A 242 -6.67 0.46 -11.31
CA PRO A 242 -5.35 -0.09 -11.60
C PRO A 242 -4.68 -0.66 -10.35
N THR A 243 -4.31 -1.93 -10.42
CA THR A 243 -3.64 -2.67 -9.35
C THR A 243 -2.12 -2.43 -9.31
N LEU A 244 -1.45 -2.96 -8.30
CA LEU A 244 0.02 -3.07 -8.25
C LEU A 244 0.59 -3.63 -9.56
N LEU A 245 -0.07 -4.65 -10.12
CA LEU A 245 0.38 -5.34 -11.34
C LEU A 245 0.35 -4.40 -12.54
N ASP A 246 -0.76 -3.67 -12.71
CA ASP A 246 -0.92 -2.69 -13.79
C ASP A 246 0.12 -1.56 -13.70
N LYS A 247 0.33 -1.04 -12.48
CA LYS A 247 1.29 0.03 -12.25
C LYS A 247 2.73 -0.41 -12.49
N LEU A 248 3.07 -1.64 -12.11
CA LEU A 248 4.40 -2.19 -12.38
C LEU A 248 4.66 -2.35 -13.89
N VAL A 249 3.71 -2.91 -14.62
CA VAL A 249 3.82 -3.06 -16.08
C VAL A 249 3.88 -1.69 -16.77
N LYS A 250 3.04 -0.73 -16.36
CA LYS A 250 3.07 0.66 -16.85
C LYS A 250 4.44 1.32 -16.62
N ALA A 251 5.11 0.99 -15.52
CA ALA A 251 6.46 1.49 -15.22
C ALA A 251 7.58 0.78 -16.01
N GLY A 252 7.26 -0.25 -16.81
CA GLY A 252 8.21 -1.02 -17.60
C GLY A 252 8.76 -2.26 -16.89
N GLY A 253 8.13 -2.70 -15.78
CA GLY A 253 8.45 -3.95 -15.10
C GLY A 253 7.72 -5.15 -15.70
N GLU A 254 8.05 -6.35 -15.22
CA GLU A 254 7.46 -7.62 -15.65
C GLU A 254 6.66 -8.25 -14.48
N VAL A 255 5.53 -8.87 -14.81
CA VAL A 255 4.72 -9.65 -13.86
C VAL A 255 4.56 -11.06 -14.40
N VAL A 256 5.14 -12.01 -13.68
CA VAL A 256 5.03 -13.46 -13.95
C VAL A 256 3.99 -14.05 -13.02
N SER A 257 2.86 -14.48 -13.57
CA SER A 257 1.80 -15.15 -12.83
C SER A 257 1.96 -16.66 -12.89
N ILE A 258 1.90 -17.33 -11.72
CA ILE A 258 1.97 -18.79 -11.60
C ILE A 258 0.68 -19.30 -10.94
N GLY A 259 0.11 -20.35 -11.50
CA GLY A 259 -1.18 -20.89 -11.06
C GLY A 259 -2.35 -20.03 -11.51
N LYS A 260 -3.26 -19.64 -10.60
CA LYS A 260 -4.52 -18.95 -10.91
C LYS A 260 -4.46 -17.43 -10.93
N ILE A 261 -3.32 -16.82 -10.65
CA ILE A 261 -3.19 -15.35 -10.54
C ILE A 261 -3.72 -14.63 -11.78
N ALA A 262 -3.36 -15.09 -12.98
CA ALA A 262 -3.82 -14.46 -14.22
C ALA A 262 -5.35 -14.49 -14.38
N ASP A 263 -6.02 -15.53 -13.92
CA ASP A 263 -7.49 -15.66 -13.99
C ASP A 263 -8.17 -14.75 -12.97
N ILE A 264 -7.61 -14.62 -11.76
CA ILE A 264 -8.12 -13.77 -10.68
C ILE A 264 -8.06 -12.29 -11.07
N TYR A 265 -6.99 -11.88 -11.75
CA TYR A 265 -6.84 -10.50 -12.24
C TYR A 265 -7.37 -10.30 -13.67
N ALA A 266 -8.18 -11.24 -14.19
CA ALA A 266 -8.73 -11.18 -15.55
C ALA A 266 -7.68 -10.88 -16.63
N ASN A 267 -6.45 -11.32 -16.41
CA ASN A 267 -5.24 -11.10 -17.21
C ASN A 267 -4.70 -9.65 -17.22
N GLN A 268 -5.25 -8.75 -16.44
CA GLN A 268 -4.72 -7.38 -16.34
C GLN A 268 -3.38 -7.36 -15.59
N GLY A 269 -2.46 -6.53 -16.05
CA GLY A 269 -1.16 -6.37 -15.43
C GLY A 269 -0.28 -7.63 -15.46
N ILE A 270 -0.53 -8.60 -16.32
CA ILE A 270 0.22 -9.85 -16.46
C ILE A 270 1.04 -9.84 -17.75
N THR A 271 2.37 -9.97 -17.64
CA THR A 271 3.27 -10.05 -18.81
C THR A 271 3.60 -11.48 -19.22
N LYS A 272 3.61 -12.42 -18.26
CA LYS A 272 3.87 -13.84 -18.51
C LYS A 272 2.96 -14.72 -17.66
N LYS A 273 2.37 -15.76 -18.28
CA LYS A 273 1.57 -16.78 -17.59
C LYS A 273 2.30 -18.10 -17.56
N VAL A 274 2.35 -18.71 -16.39
CA VAL A 274 2.93 -20.03 -16.17
C VAL A 274 1.83 -20.93 -15.56
N LYS A 275 1.46 -21.96 -16.29
CA LYS A 275 0.53 -22.98 -15.78
C LYS A 275 1.29 -23.94 -14.88
N ALA A 276 0.77 -24.16 -13.69
CA ALA A 276 1.24 -25.17 -12.76
C ALA A 276 0.08 -25.61 -11.87
N THR A 277 0.10 -26.84 -11.42
CA THR A 277 -0.93 -27.48 -10.58
C THR A 277 -0.29 -28.38 -9.54
N GLY A 278 -0.82 -28.33 -8.32
CA GLY A 278 -0.23 -29.03 -7.19
C GLY A 278 0.95 -28.29 -6.58
N LEU A 279 1.14 -28.47 -5.27
CA LEU A 279 2.09 -27.68 -4.48
C LEU A 279 3.53 -27.78 -4.97
N GLU A 280 3.93 -28.97 -5.43
CA GLU A 280 5.30 -29.24 -5.91
C GLU A 280 5.60 -28.43 -7.18
N GLU A 281 4.76 -28.58 -8.22
CA GLU A 281 4.97 -27.88 -9.47
C GLU A 281 4.85 -26.36 -9.32
N LEU A 282 3.90 -25.88 -8.49
CA LEU A 282 3.76 -24.45 -8.18
C LEU A 282 5.05 -23.89 -7.56
N PHE A 283 5.64 -24.61 -6.59
CA PHE A 283 6.85 -24.13 -5.94
C PHE A 283 8.08 -24.22 -6.86
N ASP A 284 8.22 -25.31 -7.61
CA ASP A 284 9.30 -25.48 -8.59
C ASP A 284 9.27 -24.38 -9.64
N LYS A 285 8.08 -24.09 -10.21
CA LYS A 285 7.92 -23.00 -11.16
C LYS A 285 8.20 -21.62 -10.56
N THR A 286 7.91 -21.44 -9.28
CA THR A 286 8.27 -20.19 -8.57
C THR A 286 9.79 -19.99 -8.54
N ILE A 287 10.55 -21.02 -8.19
CA ILE A 287 12.02 -20.97 -8.18
C ILE A 287 12.58 -20.81 -9.59
N ASP A 288 12.07 -21.56 -10.57
CA ASP A 288 12.50 -21.50 -11.97
C ASP A 288 12.31 -20.08 -12.52
N GLU A 289 11.10 -19.53 -12.40
CA GLU A 289 10.75 -18.21 -12.93
C GLU A 289 11.51 -17.08 -12.22
N TYR A 290 11.68 -17.18 -10.90
CA TYR A 290 12.52 -16.24 -10.16
C TYR A 290 13.99 -16.26 -10.64
N THR A 291 14.53 -17.45 -10.84
CA THR A 291 15.93 -17.62 -11.30
C THR A 291 16.16 -17.05 -12.70
N LEU A 292 15.14 -17.14 -13.57
CA LEU A 292 15.15 -16.58 -14.93
C LEU A 292 14.77 -15.09 -14.96
N ALA A 293 14.19 -14.55 -13.87
CA ALA A 293 13.67 -13.19 -13.81
C ALA A 293 14.78 -12.15 -13.96
N LYS A 294 14.51 -11.15 -14.81
CA LYS A 294 15.32 -9.94 -14.91
C LYS A 294 15.02 -9.00 -13.74
N GLN A 295 15.78 -7.91 -13.66
CA GLN A 295 15.46 -6.84 -12.72
C GLN A 295 14.08 -6.24 -13.02
N ASN A 296 13.41 -5.74 -11.97
CA ASN A 296 12.07 -5.16 -12.02
C ASN A 296 10.96 -6.19 -12.36
N THR A 297 11.14 -7.42 -11.89
CA THR A 297 10.17 -8.50 -12.06
C THR A 297 9.48 -8.83 -10.74
N LEU A 298 8.17 -9.00 -10.80
CA LEU A 298 7.32 -9.59 -9.77
C LEU A 298 6.94 -11.01 -10.19
N VAL A 299 7.34 -12.01 -9.41
CA VAL A 299 6.86 -13.40 -9.54
C VAL A 299 5.75 -13.60 -8.52
N PHE A 300 4.54 -13.90 -8.97
CA PHE A 300 3.37 -14.04 -8.12
C PHE A 300 2.76 -15.43 -8.26
N THR A 301 2.83 -16.21 -7.19
CA THR A 301 2.34 -17.60 -7.15
C THR A 301 1.17 -17.73 -6.19
N ASN A 302 0.08 -18.38 -6.65
CA ASN A 302 -1.05 -18.76 -5.82
C ASN A 302 -1.00 -20.27 -5.54
N PHE A 303 -0.86 -20.64 -4.27
CA PHE A 303 -0.88 -22.02 -3.79
C PHE A 303 -2.32 -22.45 -3.48
N VAL A 304 -3.13 -22.51 -4.53
CA VAL A 304 -4.58 -22.74 -4.50
C VAL A 304 -5.02 -24.07 -3.88
N ASP A 305 -4.12 -25.05 -3.80
CA ASP A 305 -4.44 -26.37 -3.23
C ASP A 305 -4.79 -26.27 -1.73
N LEU A 306 -4.23 -25.29 -1.02
CA LEU A 306 -4.54 -25.06 0.40
C LEU A 306 -6.04 -24.80 0.57
N ASP A 307 -6.62 -23.96 -0.28
CA ASP A 307 -8.05 -23.70 -0.30
C ASP A 307 -8.87 -24.85 -0.91
N SER A 308 -8.62 -25.16 -2.18
CA SER A 308 -9.51 -26.02 -2.98
C SER A 308 -9.45 -27.51 -2.59
N SER A 309 -8.30 -27.97 -2.11
CA SER A 309 -8.07 -29.39 -1.78
C SER A 309 -8.22 -29.69 -0.30
N PHE A 310 -8.03 -28.68 0.57
CA PHE A 310 -8.02 -28.90 2.03
C PHE A 310 -9.02 -27.99 2.77
N GLY A 311 -9.02 -26.68 2.54
CA GLY A 311 -9.91 -25.72 3.20
C GLY A 311 -11.38 -26.04 2.96
N HIS A 312 -11.85 -25.93 1.73
CA HIS A 312 -13.22 -26.22 1.32
C HIS A 312 -13.65 -27.67 1.58
N ARG A 313 -12.71 -28.60 1.63
CA ARG A 313 -12.97 -30.03 1.89
C ARG A 313 -12.94 -30.40 3.37
N ARG A 314 -12.66 -29.41 4.23
CA ARG A 314 -12.58 -29.61 5.68
C ARG A 314 -11.61 -30.75 6.06
N ASP A 315 -10.41 -30.72 5.43
CA ASP A 315 -9.33 -31.66 5.70
C ASP A 315 -8.17 -30.99 6.48
N PRO A 316 -8.26 -30.80 7.80
CA PRO A 316 -7.21 -30.15 8.59
C PRO A 316 -5.91 -30.95 8.58
N LYS A 317 -5.99 -32.28 8.41
CA LYS A 317 -4.79 -33.13 8.33
C LYS A 317 -4.03 -32.89 7.04
N GLY A 318 -4.74 -32.91 5.90
CA GLY A 318 -4.14 -32.63 4.60
C GLY A 318 -3.58 -31.22 4.54
N TYR A 319 -4.31 -30.25 5.09
CA TYR A 319 -3.87 -28.85 5.16
C TYR A 319 -2.55 -28.70 5.94
N GLY A 320 -2.47 -29.29 7.16
CA GLY A 320 -1.23 -29.24 7.96
C GLY A 320 -0.04 -29.90 7.25
N LYS A 321 -0.25 -31.03 6.57
CA LYS A 321 0.80 -31.68 5.78
C LYS A 321 1.24 -30.86 4.55
N ALA A 322 0.32 -30.16 3.94
CA ALA A 322 0.61 -29.21 2.86
C ALA A 322 1.47 -28.04 3.36
N LEU A 323 1.16 -27.48 4.54
CA LEU A 323 1.97 -26.44 5.17
C LEU A 323 3.38 -26.93 5.51
N GLU A 324 3.54 -28.13 6.08
CA GLU A 324 4.86 -28.73 6.36
C GLU A 324 5.68 -28.91 5.07
N TYR A 325 5.04 -29.34 3.98
CA TYR A 325 5.69 -29.43 2.67
C TYR A 325 6.19 -28.07 2.19
N LEU A 326 5.32 -27.05 2.19
CA LEU A 326 5.67 -25.69 1.74
C LEU A 326 6.76 -25.08 2.64
N ASP A 327 6.69 -25.28 3.97
CA ASP A 327 7.72 -24.84 4.91
C ASP A 327 9.08 -25.44 4.55
N SER A 328 9.11 -26.74 4.22
CA SER A 328 10.35 -27.45 3.88
C SER A 328 11.02 -26.93 2.60
N ARG A 329 10.26 -26.26 1.72
CA ARG A 329 10.73 -25.70 0.45
C ARG A 329 11.26 -24.26 0.56
N ILE A 330 10.99 -23.56 1.68
CA ILE A 330 11.47 -22.17 1.88
C ILE A 330 12.99 -22.05 1.74
N PRO A 331 13.82 -22.95 2.32
CA PRO A 331 15.27 -22.88 2.15
C PRO A 331 15.76 -23.01 0.70
N ASP A 332 15.02 -23.75 -0.16
CA ASP A 332 15.36 -23.88 -1.58
C ASP A 332 15.26 -22.55 -2.32
N LEU A 333 14.22 -21.77 -2.01
CA LEU A 333 14.05 -20.40 -2.53
C LEU A 333 15.08 -19.45 -1.92
N ASP A 334 15.24 -19.47 -0.59
CA ASP A 334 16.17 -18.58 0.13
C ASP A 334 17.62 -18.71 -0.39
N ALA A 335 18.05 -19.92 -0.74
CA ALA A 335 19.39 -20.16 -1.30
C ALA A 335 19.62 -19.47 -2.66
N LYS A 336 18.55 -19.14 -3.39
CA LYS A 336 18.62 -18.49 -4.72
C LYS A 336 18.51 -16.96 -4.66
N LEU A 337 18.02 -16.40 -3.55
CA LEU A 337 17.77 -14.96 -3.45
C LEU A 337 19.05 -14.15 -3.68
N ASP A 338 18.93 -13.03 -4.37
CA ASP A 338 19.96 -11.99 -4.44
C ASP A 338 19.67 -10.84 -3.46
N ASP A 339 20.61 -9.89 -3.36
CA ASP A 339 20.54 -8.78 -2.39
C ASP A 339 19.46 -7.74 -2.73
N ASN A 340 18.93 -7.76 -3.94
CA ASN A 340 17.90 -6.85 -4.42
C ASN A 340 16.50 -7.48 -4.44
N THR A 341 16.32 -8.61 -3.79
CA THR A 341 15.07 -9.37 -3.76
C THR A 341 14.44 -9.37 -2.39
N ILE A 342 13.12 -9.21 -2.37
CA ILE A 342 12.28 -9.56 -1.21
C ILE A 342 11.30 -10.67 -1.59
N VAL A 343 11.00 -11.51 -0.61
CA VAL A 343 9.91 -12.48 -0.67
C VAL A 343 8.81 -12.00 0.27
N VAL A 344 7.57 -12.08 -0.17
CA VAL A 344 6.39 -11.78 0.63
C VAL A 344 5.53 -13.03 0.71
N LEU A 345 5.23 -13.50 1.92
CA LEU A 345 4.20 -14.49 2.16
C LEU A 345 2.99 -13.79 2.77
N ALA A 346 1.84 -14.04 2.15
CA ALA A 346 0.54 -13.58 2.61
C ALA A 346 -0.55 -14.58 2.20
N ALA A 347 -1.78 -14.29 2.57
CA ALA A 347 -2.97 -14.98 2.08
C ALA A 347 -4.02 -13.95 1.62
N ASP A 348 -5.08 -14.44 1.02
CA ASP A 348 -6.19 -13.61 0.53
C ASP A 348 -7.42 -13.67 1.45
N HIS A 349 -7.58 -14.71 2.23
CA HIS A 349 -8.64 -14.90 3.25
C HIS A 349 -8.29 -16.08 4.16
N GLY A 350 -9.17 -16.48 5.06
CA GLY A 350 -9.13 -17.73 5.79
C GLY A 350 -10.04 -18.79 5.18
N CYS A 351 -9.83 -20.07 5.51
CA CYS A 351 -10.77 -21.14 5.28
C CYS A 351 -10.58 -22.22 6.36
N ASP A 352 -11.09 -21.92 7.55
CA ASP A 352 -10.93 -22.79 8.70
C ASP A 352 -11.53 -24.18 8.42
N SER A 353 -10.64 -25.15 8.27
CA SER A 353 -10.97 -26.53 7.90
C SER A 353 -11.74 -27.29 8.98
N THR A 354 -11.92 -26.70 10.18
CA THR A 354 -12.73 -27.25 11.28
C THR A 354 -14.09 -26.55 11.41
N ALA A 355 -14.30 -25.42 10.72
CA ALA A 355 -15.55 -24.68 10.74
C ALA A 355 -16.70 -25.45 10.04
N PRO A 356 -17.97 -25.19 10.39
CA PRO A 356 -19.11 -25.78 9.69
C PRO A 356 -19.23 -25.26 8.24
N GLY A 357 -19.89 -26.03 7.39
CA GLY A 357 -20.08 -25.67 5.98
C GLY A 357 -18.82 -25.88 5.15
N SER A 358 -18.68 -25.10 4.08
CA SER A 358 -17.52 -25.16 3.15
C SER A 358 -17.10 -23.78 2.66
N ASP A 359 -17.53 -22.73 3.35
CA ASP A 359 -17.26 -21.34 2.96
C ASP A 359 -15.91 -20.84 3.51
N HIS A 360 -15.40 -19.74 2.93
CA HIS A 360 -14.25 -19.03 3.46
C HIS A 360 -14.55 -18.41 4.82
N THR A 361 -13.52 -18.12 5.60
CA THR A 361 -13.64 -17.47 6.91
C THR A 361 -12.95 -16.11 6.94
N ARG A 362 -13.58 -15.14 7.62
CA ARG A 362 -13.07 -13.77 7.78
C ARG A 362 -11.99 -13.74 8.84
N GLU A 363 -10.74 -13.87 8.38
CA GLU A 363 -9.57 -13.95 9.24
C GLU A 363 -8.52 -12.91 8.91
N CYS A 364 -7.68 -12.59 9.89
CA CYS A 364 -6.41 -11.94 9.62
C CYS A 364 -5.48 -12.89 8.88
N VAL A 365 -4.66 -12.33 8.00
CA VAL A 365 -3.66 -13.09 7.23
C VAL A 365 -2.24 -12.72 7.61
N PRO A 366 -1.25 -13.62 7.50
CA PRO A 366 0.13 -13.29 7.78
C PRO A 366 0.67 -12.28 6.75
N PHE A 367 1.50 -11.35 7.21
CA PHE A 367 2.33 -10.50 6.37
C PHE A 367 3.79 -10.73 6.78
N LEU A 368 4.44 -11.67 6.11
CA LEU A 368 5.86 -12.00 6.32
C LEU A 368 6.65 -11.51 5.11
N LEU A 369 7.62 -10.65 5.34
CA LEU A 369 8.48 -10.11 4.30
C LEU A 369 9.93 -10.35 4.66
N TRP A 370 10.69 -11.03 3.80
CA TRP A 370 12.10 -11.32 4.08
C TRP A 370 12.99 -11.18 2.85
N GLY A 371 14.30 -11.17 3.10
CA GLY A 371 15.35 -11.06 2.10
C GLY A 371 16.70 -10.91 2.77
N ARG A 372 17.80 -11.01 2.00
CA ARG A 372 19.16 -11.00 2.57
C ARG A 372 19.46 -9.73 3.39
N ASN A 373 18.95 -8.59 2.95
CA ASN A 373 19.20 -7.28 3.56
C ASN A 373 18.05 -6.79 4.47
N ILE A 374 17.11 -7.66 4.84
CA ILE A 374 15.99 -7.33 5.71
C ILE A 374 16.39 -7.56 7.16
N LYS A 375 16.24 -6.56 8.01
CA LYS A 375 16.44 -6.68 9.46
C LYS A 375 15.17 -7.21 10.13
N PRO A 376 15.29 -8.10 11.13
CA PRO A 376 14.14 -8.59 11.88
C PRO A 376 13.39 -7.44 12.57
N GLU A 377 12.08 -7.36 12.34
CA GLU A 377 11.22 -6.34 12.95
C GLU A 377 9.78 -6.83 13.02
N PHE A 378 9.13 -6.65 14.19
CA PHE A 378 7.69 -6.84 14.31
C PHE A 378 6.98 -5.57 13.84
N ILE A 379 6.22 -5.68 12.75
CA ILE A 379 5.51 -4.55 12.12
C ILE A 379 4.05 -4.39 12.63
N GLY A 380 3.63 -5.25 13.57
CA GLY A 380 2.32 -5.18 14.21
C GLY A 380 1.15 -5.60 13.32
N ALA A 381 -0.04 -5.21 13.78
CA ALA A 381 -1.28 -5.34 13.01
C ALA A 381 -1.35 -4.25 11.93
N ARG A 382 -1.83 -4.65 10.76
CA ARG A 382 -2.08 -3.76 9.62
C ARG A 382 -3.58 -3.71 9.34
N ASP A 383 -4.10 -2.53 9.08
CA ASP A 383 -5.54 -2.30 8.94
C ASP A 383 -6.11 -2.79 7.60
N THR A 384 -5.25 -3.12 6.62
CA THR A 384 -5.66 -3.54 5.28
C THR A 384 -4.60 -4.41 4.60
N PHE A 385 -5.03 -5.35 3.76
CA PHE A 385 -4.12 -6.11 2.88
C PHE A 385 -3.41 -5.22 1.86
N ALA A 386 -3.96 -4.05 1.55
CA ALA A 386 -3.36 -3.09 0.62
C ALA A 386 -1.98 -2.58 1.08
N ASP A 387 -1.66 -2.68 2.38
CA ASP A 387 -0.33 -2.37 2.91
C ASP A 387 0.76 -3.25 2.31
N ILE A 388 0.42 -4.49 1.94
CA ILE A 388 1.32 -5.43 1.23
C ILE A 388 1.66 -4.88 -0.15
N GLY A 389 0.64 -4.54 -0.93
CA GLY A 389 0.81 -3.98 -2.28
C GLY A 389 1.58 -2.67 -2.26
N GLN A 390 1.23 -1.76 -1.34
CA GLN A 390 1.93 -0.47 -1.20
C GLN A 390 3.39 -0.66 -0.79
N THR A 391 3.69 -1.65 0.07
CA THR A 391 5.07 -2.01 0.45
C THR A 391 5.88 -2.47 -0.77
N ILE A 392 5.28 -3.30 -1.62
CA ILE A 392 5.93 -3.78 -2.85
C ILE A 392 6.12 -2.62 -3.84
N ALA A 393 5.11 -1.76 -4.01
CA ALA A 393 5.21 -0.57 -4.88
C ALA A 393 6.37 0.34 -4.47
N ASP A 394 6.51 0.59 -3.18
CA ASP A 394 7.59 1.40 -2.61
C ASP A 394 8.96 0.72 -2.78
N PHE A 395 9.07 -0.58 -2.48
CA PHE A 395 10.31 -1.33 -2.67
C PHE A 395 10.78 -1.30 -4.14
N MET A 396 9.87 -1.45 -5.09
CA MET A 396 10.17 -1.43 -6.52
C MET A 396 10.34 0.00 -7.09
N GLY A 397 9.94 1.03 -6.34
CA GLY A 397 10.04 2.43 -6.78
C GLY A 397 9.06 2.81 -7.88
N ILE A 398 7.86 2.22 -7.86
CA ILE A 398 6.76 2.57 -8.77
C ILE A 398 5.81 3.57 -8.12
N GLU A 399 4.85 4.08 -8.89
CA GLU A 399 3.81 4.99 -8.42
C GLU A 399 3.02 4.36 -7.25
N SER A 400 2.79 5.14 -6.19
CA SER A 400 2.00 4.71 -5.04
C SER A 400 0.60 4.24 -5.43
N LEU A 401 0.11 3.24 -4.71
CA LEU A 401 -1.26 2.77 -4.83
C LEU A 401 -2.22 3.76 -4.18
N GLU A 402 -3.51 3.63 -4.45
CA GLU A 402 -4.53 4.47 -3.85
C GLU A 402 -4.75 4.13 -2.37
N TYR A 403 -4.62 2.84 -2.04
CA TYR A 403 -4.79 2.30 -0.70
C TYR A 403 -3.51 1.67 -0.19
N GLY A 404 -3.39 1.59 1.14
CA GLY A 404 -2.30 0.94 1.84
C GLY A 404 -1.17 1.88 2.25
N LYS A 405 -0.40 1.42 3.23
CA LYS A 405 0.79 2.09 3.77
C LYS A 405 1.98 1.13 3.74
N SER A 406 3.10 1.58 3.16
CA SER A 406 4.32 0.78 3.14
C SER A 406 4.88 0.54 4.54
N ILE A 407 5.37 -0.68 4.80
CA ILE A 407 6.09 -1.01 6.05
C ILE A 407 7.54 -0.51 6.04
N PHE A 408 8.03 -0.07 4.89
CA PHE A 408 9.34 0.58 4.83
C PHE A 408 9.28 2.05 5.24
N GLY A 409 8.08 2.56 5.59
CA GLY A 409 7.80 3.98 5.67
C GLY A 409 7.73 4.59 4.25
N ALA A 410 7.33 5.83 4.12
CA ALA A 410 7.52 6.53 2.84
C ALA A 410 8.98 6.36 2.44
N SER A 411 9.23 5.64 1.34
CA SER A 411 10.54 5.21 0.76
C SER A 411 11.72 5.65 1.62
N MET A 412 12.51 4.74 2.23
CA MET A 412 13.61 5.16 3.13
C MET A 412 14.28 6.36 2.48
N ILE A 413 13.83 7.55 2.88
CA ILE A 413 14.33 8.78 2.29
C ILE A 413 15.82 8.78 2.51
N THR A 414 16.56 8.81 1.45
CA THR A 414 18.01 8.73 1.53
C THR A 414 18.55 9.94 2.30
N LYS A 415 19.70 9.80 2.93
CA LYS A 415 20.38 10.96 3.55
C LYS A 415 20.57 12.09 2.53
N GLN A 416 20.81 11.76 1.25
CA GLN A 416 20.91 12.71 0.15
C GLN A 416 19.61 13.49 -0.06
N GLU A 417 18.47 12.80 -0.06
CA GLU A 417 17.17 13.46 -0.16
C GLU A 417 16.89 14.38 1.03
N ILE A 418 17.19 13.93 2.26
CA ILE A 418 17.06 14.80 3.45
C ILE A 418 17.95 16.04 3.32
N VAL A 419 19.20 15.90 2.89
CA VAL A 419 20.12 17.04 2.70
C VAL A 419 19.54 18.05 1.71
N SER A 420 18.92 17.59 0.62
CA SER A 420 18.27 18.46 -0.36
C SER A 420 17.08 19.28 0.19
N LEU A 421 16.53 18.89 1.36
CA LEU A 421 15.43 19.57 2.04
C LEU A 421 15.91 20.53 3.14
N ILE A 422 17.21 20.62 3.41
CA ILE A 422 17.73 21.41 4.50
C ILE A 422 17.90 22.90 4.11
N ASP A 423 17.28 23.80 4.87
CA ASP A 423 17.73 25.18 5.01
C ASP A 423 18.75 25.19 6.15
N LEU A 424 20.06 25.10 5.81
CA LEU A 424 21.13 25.06 6.80
C LEU A 424 21.23 26.41 7.47
N THR A 425 20.91 26.45 8.77
CA THR A 425 20.58 27.68 9.49
C THR A 425 21.68 28.04 10.51
N GLN A 426 22.13 29.26 10.44
CA GLN A 426 23.00 29.86 11.46
C GLN A 426 22.55 31.30 11.78
N LEU A 427 22.02 31.48 13.00
CA LEU A 427 21.42 32.74 13.50
C LEU A 427 21.86 32.97 14.95
N GLY A 428 23.15 32.85 15.21
CA GLY A 428 23.77 33.18 16.49
C GLY A 428 23.96 34.69 16.65
N ASP A 429 23.75 35.20 17.86
CA ASP A 429 23.86 36.65 18.14
C ASP A 429 25.30 37.16 18.04
N SER A 430 26.28 36.25 18.13
CA SER A 430 27.71 36.53 18.02
C SER A 430 28.37 36.03 16.73
N ASP A 431 27.55 35.61 15.73
CA ASP A 431 28.07 35.08 14.47
C ASP A 431 28.97 36.09 13.76
N THR A 432 30.07 35.59 13.22
CA THR A 432 31.07 36.37 12.46
C THR A 432 31.09 35.96 10.98
N GLN A 433 31.76 36.74 10.15
CA GLN A 433 31.98 36.36 8.75
C GLN A 433 32.72 35.02 8.61
N VAL A 434 33.61 34.67 9.53
CA VAL A 434 34.37 33.42 9.54
C VAL A 434 33.40 32.23 9.74
N ASP A 435 32.46 32.39 10.67
CA ASP A 435 31.47 31.35 10.96
C ASP A 435 30.58 31.09 9.73
N ILE A 436 30.20 32.14 9.00
CA ILE A 436 29.40 32.00 7.77
C ILE A 436 30.22 31.41 6.61
N VAL A 437 31.52 31.71 6.51
CA VAL A 437 32.39 31.02 5.52
C VAL A 437 32.49 29.53 5.85
N ASN A 438 32.60 29.15 7.11
CA ASN A 438 32.58 27.76 7.54
C ASN A 438 31.23 27.10 7.25
N LEU A 439 30.11 27.81 7.44
CA LEU A 439 28.79 27.33 7.07
C LEU A 439 28.67 27.07 5.55
N CYS A 440 29.21 27.99 4.73
CA CYS A 440 29.23 27.84 3.29
C CYS A 440 29.99 26.59 2.83
N SER A 441 31.09 26.22 3.52
CA SER A 441 31.85 25.00 3.18
C SER A 441 31.07 23.72 3.36
N LYS A 442 30.01 23.69 4.20
CA LYS A 442 29.13 22.55 4.44
C LYS A 442 27.96 22.48 3.46
N ALA A 443 27.66 23.56 2.72
CA ALA A 443 26.50 23.65 1.85
C ALA A 443 26.54 22.64 0.70
N ARG A 444 27.74 22.27 0.25
CA ARG A 444 27.99 21.21 -0.75
C ARG A 444 28.90 20.18 -0.11
N ASN A 445 28.44 18.96 -0.02
CA ASN A 445 29.11 17.88 0.72
C ASN A 445 28.94 16.53 0.02
N SER A 446 29.45 15.45 0.62
CA SER A 446 29.38 14.09 0.05
C SER A 446 27.95 13.56 -0.15
N LEU A 447 26.96 14.13 0.56
CA LEU A 447 25.55 13.75 0.45
C LEU A 447 24.77 14.65 -0.54
N GLY A 448 25.37 15.71 -1.09
CA GLY A 448 24.72 16.62 -2.03
C GLY A 448 24.78 18.09 -1.62
N GLU A 449 23.85 18.89 -2.17
CA GLU A 449 23.73 20.32 -1.89
C GLU A 449 22.47 20.58 -1.06
N VAL A 450 22.57 21.41 0.00
CA VAL A 450 21.43 21.83 0.81
C VAL A 450 20.51 22.77 0.02
N ALA A 451 19.23 22.83 0.40
CA ALA A 451 18.21 23.64 -0.28
C ALA A 451 18.50 25.14 -0.24
N ALA A 452 18.96 25.63 0.92
CA ALA A 452 19.33 27.03 1.13
C ALA A 452 20.26 27.18 2.34
N LEU A 453 20.93 28.32 2.44
CA LEU A 453 21.51 28.80 3.70
C LEU A 453 20.62 29.87 4.30
N CYS A 454 20.31 29.76 5.59
CA CYS A 454 19.52 30.74 6.34
C CYS A 454 20.41 31.48 7.33
N VAL A 455 20.66 32.79 7.08
CA VAL A 455 21.57 33.64 7.83
C VAL A 455 20.96 35.02 8.05
N TYR A 456 21.51 35.79 8.98
CA TYR A 456 21.14 37.21 9.12
C TYR A 456 21.49 38.02 7.85
N LYS A 457 20.69 39.04 7.55
CA LYS A 457 20.77 39.83 6.30
C LYS A 457 22.18 40.40 6.02
N GLN A 458 22.95 40.80 7.03
CA GLN A 458 24.31 41.34 6.86
C GLN A 458 25.29 40.32 6.28
N PHE A 459 24.99 39.02 6.37
CA PHE A 459 25.83 37.93 5.86
C PHE A 459 25.45 37.42 4.46
N ILE A 460 24.35 37.92 3.88
CA ILE A 460 23.92 37.51 2.52
C ILE A 460 25.04 37.74 1.49
N PRO A 461 25.73 38.90 1.47
CA PRO A 461 26.82 39.12 0.52
C PRO A 461 27.97 38.14 0.68
N VAL A 462 28.25 37.69 1.91
CA VAL A 462 29.30 36.69 2.19
C VAL A 462 28.94 35.37 1.55
N VAL A 463 27.68 34.88 1.74
CA VAL A 463 27.19 33.64 1.16
C VAL A 463 27.23 33.73 -0.37
N LYS A 464 26.70 34.80 -0.97
CA LYS A 464 26.71 35.01 -2.42
C LYS A 464 28.12 35.04 -3.00
N LYS A 465 29.08 35.63 -2.30
CA LYS A 465 30.49 35.62 -2.71
C LYS A 465 31.10 34.21 -2.69
N GLN A 466 30.76 33.37 -1.69
CA GLN A 466 31.34 32.03 -1.52
C GLN A 466 30.69 30.97 -2.45
N LEU A 467 29.37 31.01 -2.60
CA LEU A 467 28.60 29.94 -3.28
C LEU A 467 28.06 30.36 -4.66
N GLY A 468 28.16 31.64 -5.01
CA GLY A 468 27.66 32.19 -6.27
C GLY A 468 26.21 32.69 -6.19
N ASN A 469 25.82 33.53 -7.14
CA ASN A 469 24.52 34.20 -7.14
C ASN A 469 23.32 33.27 -7.29
N ASN A 470 23.52 32.10 -7.87
CA ASN A 470 22.46 31.11 -8.10
C ASN A 470 22.14 30.27 -6.85
N PHE A 471 23.02 30.28 -5.85
CA PHE A 471 22.76 29.56 -4.61
C PHE A 471 21.67 30.28 -3.79
N LYS A 472 20.71 29.52 -3.25
CA LYS A 472 19.59 30.08 -2.49
C LYS A 472 20.01 30.58 -1.10
N VAL A 473 19.70 31.83 -0.79
CA VAL A 473 19.94 32.44 0.52
C VAL A 473 18.63 32.90 1.13
N ALA A 474 18.29 32.30 2.26
CA ALA A 474 17.18 32.71 3.11
C ALA A 474 17.67 33.66 4.20
N THR A 475 16.82 34.58 4.61
CA THR A 475 17.07 35.42 5.78
C THR A 475 15.81 35.64 6.60
N VAL A 476 15.98 35.91 7.88
CA VAL A 476 14.89 36.19 8.81
C VAL A 476 14.62 37.68 8.91
N VAL A 477 13.37 38.07 9.13
CA VAL A 477 12.92 39.45 9.36
C VAL A 477 11.93 39.48 10.52
N ASN A 478 11.84 40.61 11.22
CA ASN A 478 11.05 40.74 12.45
C ASN A 478 11.45 39.72 13.52
N PHE A 479 12.70 39.30 13.51
CA PHE A 479 13.22 38.15 14.25
C PHE A 479 14.03 38.61 15.48
N PRO A 480 13.94 37.92 16.66
CA PRO A 480 13.15 36.70 16.88
C PRO A 480 11.73 36.96 17.44
N ASN A 481 11.39 38.17 17.86
CA ASN A 481 10.26 38.45 18.75
C ASN A 481 8.93 38.68 18.03
N GLY A 482 8.95 39.05 16.75
CA GLY A 482 7.75 39.34 15.99
C GLY A 482 7.11 40.71 16.28
N ASP A 483 7.74 41.61 17.05
CA ASP A 483 7.13 42.78 17.66
C ASP A 483 7.49 44.13 17.00
N ASN A 484 8.29 44.13 15.91
CA ASN A 484 8.62 45.35 15.15
C ASN A 484 7.38 46.08 14.62
N THR A 485 7.56 47.37 14.29
CA THR A 485 6.50 48.09 13.51
C THR A 485 6.43 47.60 12.08
N ILE A 486 5.32 47.89 11.39
CA ILE A 486 5.15 47.52 9.96
C ILE A 486 6.19 48.24 9.09
N GLU A 487 6.49 49.50 9.40
CA GLU A 487 7.47 50.34 8.71
C GLU A 487 8.91 49.80 8.85
N ASP A 488 9.30 49.39 10.06
CA ASP A 488 10.61 48.81 10.33
C ASP A 488 10.78 47.48 9.62
N MET A 489 9.76 46.64 9.67
CA MET A 489 9.72 45.35 8.98
C MET A 489 9.82 45.51 7.45
N ILE A 490 9.07 46.46 6.85
CA ILE A 490 9.17 46.76 5.40
C ILE A 490 10.57 47.23 5.03
N SER A 491 11.19 48.09 5.87
CA SER A 491 12.58 48.55 5.69
C SER A 491 13.56 47.39 5.73
N GLU A 492 13.39 46.49 6.69
CA GLU A 492 14.23 45.29 6.84
C GLU A 492 14.13 44.35 5.63
N VAL A 493 12.90 44.06 5.14
CA VAL A 493 12.69 43.26 3.95
C VAL A 493 13.34 43.86 2.70
N LYS A 494 13.15 45.17 2.47
CA LYS A 494 13.78 45.87 1.34
C LYS A 494 15.32 45.80 1.39
N GLN A 495 15.90 45.95 2.56
CA GLN A 495 17.35 45.79 2.76
C GLN A 495 17.79 44.36 2.43
N ALA A 496 17.12 43.35 2.97
CA ALA A 496 17.44 41.96 2.71
C ALA A 496 17.37 41.61 1.20
N LEU A 497 16.32 42.03 0.52
CA LEU A 497 16.18 41.84 -0.91
C LEU A 497 17.27 42.57 -1.73
N SER A 498 17.65 43.79 -1.32
CA SER A 498 18.72 44.56 -1.98
C SER A 498 20.10 43.91 -1.83
N LEU A 499 20.33 43.18 -0.74
CA LEU A 499 21.54 42.40 -0.46
C LEU A 499 21.56 41.05 -1.21
N GLY A 500 20.48 40.67 -1.87
CA GLY A 500 20.40 39.47 -2.69
C GLY A 500 19.72 38.27 -2.02
N ALA A 501 18.86 38.48 -1.01
CA ALA A 501 18.02 37.40 -0.45
C ALA A 501 17.13 36.77 -1.52
N ASP A 502 17.04 35.45 -1.54
CA ASP A 502 16.13 34.68 -2.40
C ASP A 502 14.87 34.29 -1.64
N GLU A 503 14.94 34.20 -0.32
CA GLU A 503 13.88 33.73 0.55
C GLU A 503 13.82 34.61 1.82
N ILE A 504 12.60 34.97 2.24
CA ILE A 504 12.33 35.78 3.43
C ILE A 504 11.49 34.96 4.41
N ASP A 505 12.01 34.76 5.63
CA ASP A 505 11.32 34.07 6.74
C ASP A 505 10.86 35.15 7.76
N LEU A 506 9.56 35.54 7.72
CA LEU A 506 8.97 36.53 8.61
C LEU A 506 8.48 35.92 9.92
N VAL A 507 8.80 36.51 11.06
CA VAL A 507 8.18 36.18 12.36
C VAL A 507 6.91 37.01 12.54
N ILE A 508 5.78 36.39 12.84
CA ILE A 508 4.54 37.09 13.20
C ILE A 508 4.55 37.53 14.65
N ASP A 509 3.67 38.46 15.02
CA ASP A 509 3.40 38.80 16.43
C ASP A 509 2.53 37.72 17.07
N TYR A 510 3.18 36.57 17.42
CA TYR A 510 2.45 35.42 18.01
C TYR A 510 1.91 35.73 19.42
N LYS A 511 2.46 36.75 20.10
CA LYS A 511 1.99 37.21 21.42
C LYS A 511 0.60 37.84 21.30
N GLU A 512 0.36 38.66 20.26
CA GLU A 512 -0.94 39.22 19.99
C GLU A 512 -1.98 38.15 19.70
N TYR A 513 -1.58 37.09 18.95
CA TYR A 513 -2.46 35.92 18.75
C TYR A 513 -2.79 35.16 20.05
N LEU A 514 -1.82 35.08 20.99
CA LEU A 514 -2.06 34.47 22.30
C LEU A 514 -3.06 35.29 23.14
N ASP A 515 -2.93 36.61 23.10
CA ASP A 515 -3.74 37.52 23.91
C ASP A 515 -5.15 37.71 23.35
N GLN A 516 -5.29 37.82 22.04
CA GLN A 516 -6.54 38.24 21.37
C GLN A 516 -7.14 37.16 20.46
N GLY A 517 -6.43 36.07 20.18
CA GLY A 517 -6.85 35.04 19.22
C GLY A 517 -6.73 35.45 17.76
N PHE A 518 -6.24 36.67 17.47
CA PHE A 518 -6.07 37.26 16.14
C PHE A 518 -5.03 38.39 16.21
N SER A 519 -4.31 38.64 15.10
CA SER A 519 -3.40 39.76 14.95
C SER A 519 -3.62 40.49 13.63
N GLU A 520 -4.26 41.65 13.66
CA GLU A 520 -4.43 42.49 12.46
C GLU A 520 -3.08 42.98 11.94
N LYS A 521 -2.19 43.35 12.85
CA LYS A 521 -0.80 43.76 12.54
C LYS A 521 -0.07 42.66 11.77
N SER A 522 -0.09 41.43 12.24
CA SER A 522 0.55 40.30 11.56
C SER A 522 -0.06 40.03 10.17
N CYS A 523 -1.38 40.10 10.04
CA CYS A 523 -2.04 39.97 8.74
C CYS A 523 -1.59 41.06 7.75
N GLN A 524 -1.51 42.32 8.19
CA GLN A 524 -1.00 43.42 7.36
C GLN A 524 0.47 43.21 6.98
N MET A 525 1.33 42.83 7.95
CA MET A 525 2.74 42.52 7.70
C MET A 525 2.91 41.46 6.64
N MET A 526 2.21 40.34 6.75
CA MET A 526 2.27 39.23 5.78
C MET A 526 1.88 39.68 4.36
N VAL A 527 0.81 40.46 4.22
CA VAL A 527 0.37 41.01 2.93
C VAL A 527 1.43 41.95 2.32
N GLU A 528 2.01 42.82 3.12
CA GLU A 528 3.06 43.74 2.64
C GLU A 528 4.36 43.02 2.25
N VAL A 529 4.79 42.02 3.03
CA VAL A 529 5.96 41.19 2.68
C VAL A 529 5.72 40.42 1.39
N LYS A 530 4.54 39.83 1.20
CA LYS A 530 4.20 39.11 -0.05
C LYS A 530 4.27 40.04 -1.28
N LYS A 531 3.79 41.28 -1.17
CA LYS A 531 3.91 42.26 -2.25
C LYS A 531 5.37 42.59 -2.58
N LEU A 532 6.25 42.67 -1.58
CA LEU A 532 7.67 42.95 -1.76
C LEU A 532 8.42 41.76 -2.36
N CYS A 533 8.10 40.55 -1.94
CA CYS A 533 8.81 39.32 -2.32
C CYS A 533 8.57 38.92 -3.79
N LYS A 534 7.44 39.30 -4.44
CA LYS A 534 7.14 38.97 -5.86
C LYS A 534 7.52 37.54 -6.25
N ASP A 535 8.69 37.39 -6.92
CA ASP A 535 9.23 36.11 -7.40
C ASP A 535 10.16 35.42 -6.38
N LYS A 536 10.24 35.92 -5.15
CA LYS A 536 11.04 35.35 -4.06
C LYS A 536 10.17 34.53 -3.14
N THR A 537 10.75 33.50 -2.52
CA THR A 537 10.03 32.63 -1.59
C THR A 537 9.76 33.38 -0.28
N PHE A 538 8.50 33.38 0.12
CA PHE A 538 8.03 34.00 1.36
C PHE A 538 7.56 32.93 2.34
N LYS A 539 8.23 32.84 3.52
CA LYS A 539 7.87 31.91 4.57
C LYS A 539 7.46 32.67 5.82
N VAL A 540 6.50 32.13 6.57
CA VAL A 540 6.00 32.73 7.81
C VAL A 540 6.27 31.82 8.99
N ILE A 541 6.97 32.35 10.00
CA ILE A 541 7.26 31.68 11.27
C ILE A 541 6.12 31.98 12.23
N ILE A 542 5.40 30.95 12.63
CA ILE A 542 4.22 31.09 13.48
C ILE A 542 4.50 30.88 14.96
N GLU A 543 5.69 30.44 15.34
CA GLU A 543 6.13 30.06 16.71
C GLU A 543 5.15 29.08 17.38
N SER A 544 4.96 27.92 16.73
CA SER A 544 3.95 26.92 17.10
C SER A 544 4.08 26.41 18.53
N GLY A 545 5.30 26.37 19.09
CA GLY A 545 5.57 25.98 20.48
C GLY A 545 4.93 26.93 21.50
N GLU A 546 4.82 28.24 21.18
CA GLU A 546 4.16 29.23 22.02
C GLU A 546 2.65 29.24 21.83
N LEU A 547 2.13 28.99 20.64
CA LEU A 547 0.68 28.96 20.35
C LEU A 547 -0.06 27.82 21.04
N LYS A 548 0.59 26.70 21.33
CA LYS A 548 0.19 25.55 22.17
C LYS A 548 -1.08 24.79 21.78
N THR A 549 -2.13 25.46 21.28
CA THR A 549 -3.41 24.81 20.98
C THR A 549 -3.62 24.59 19.51
N ALA A 550 -4.16 23.43 19.12
CA ALA A 550 -4.49 23.10 17.73
C ALA A 550 -5.41 24.17 17.11
N LYS A 551 -6.38 24.69 17.86
CA LYS A 551 -7.32 25.72 17.40
C LYS A 551 -6.58 27.02 17.00
N LEU A 552 -5.63 27.47 17.81
CA LEU A 552 -4.89 28.70 17.54
C LEU A 552 -3.88 28.51 16.41
N ILE A 553 -3.19 27.38 16.37
CA ILE A 553 -2.30 27.01 15.26
C ILE A 553 -3.07 26.99 13.95
N THR A 554 -4.26 26.32 13.89
CA THR A 554 -5.12 26.30 12.69
C THR A 554 -5.50 27.72 12.26
N LYS A 555 -5.93 28.58 13.21
CA LYS A 555 -6.30 29.97 12.90
C LYS A 555 -5.13 30.76 12.27
N VAL A 556 -3.95 30.69 12.89
CA VAL A 556 -2.75 31.37 12.39
C VAL A 556 -2.35 30.81 11.00
N CYS A 557 -2.38 29.50 10.82
CA CYS A 557 -2.11 28.87 9.52
C CYS A 557 -3.07 29.38 8.45
N GLN A 558 -4.35 29.55 8.75
CA GLN A 558 -5.33 30.06 7.81
C GLN A 558 -5.00 31.51 7.41
N ASP A 559 -4.63 32.37 8.37
CA ASP A 559 -4.23 33.75 8.09
C ASP A 559 -2.96 33.82 7.22
N VAL A 560 -1.98 32.94 7.45
CA VAL A 560 -0.78 32.80 6.61
C VAL A 560 -1.14 32.38 5.18
N ILE A 561 -2.03 31.41 5.03
CA ILE A 561 -2.53 30.89 3.74
C ILE A 561 -3.28 31.99 2.99
N ASP A 562 -4.12 32.77 3.68
CA ASP A 562 -4.92 33.84 3.08
C ASP A 562 -4.05 35.04 2.67
N ALA A 563 -2.97 35.33 3.39
CA ALA A 563 -1.98 36.32 3.01
C ALA A 563 -1.11 35.90 1.80
N GLY A 564 -1.22 34.63 1.35
CA GLY A 564 -0.53 34.12 0.16
C GLY A 564 0.94 33.79 0.37
N ALA A 565 1.36 33.43 1.58
CA ALA A 565 2.71 32.93 1.84
C ALA A 565 3.01 31.63 1.07
N ASP A 566 4.28 31.37 0.80
CA ASP A 566 4.70 30.16 0.09
C ASP A 566 4.97 29.01 1.06
N PHE A 567 5.30 29.30 2.33
CA PHE A 567 5.54 28.31 3.38
C PHE A 567 5.02 28.76 4.75
N ILE A 568 4.57 27.77 5.53
CA ILE A 568 4.37 27.90 6.98
C ILE A 568 5.59 27.28 7.69
N LYS A 569 6.29 28.03 8.52
CA LYS A 569 7.43 27.58 9.32
C LYS A 569 7.04 27.50 10.78
N THR A 570 7.40 26.40 11.45
CA THR A 570 6.98 26.16 12.84
C THR A 570 7.55 27.19 13.83
N SER A 571 8.87 27.42 13.83
CA SER A 571 9.52 28.08 14.97
C SER A 571 10.75 28.88 14.58
N THR A 572 11.10 29.88 15.43
CA THR A 572 12.33 30.64 15.34
C THR A 572 13.56 29.82 15.76
N GLY A 573 13.38 28.87 16.67
CA GLY A 573 14.46 28.17 17.37
C GLY A 573 15.10 28.99 18.51
N LYS A 574 14.46 30.09 18.92
CA LYS A 574 14.91 30.98 20.03
C LYS A 574 14.03 30.87 21.27
N THR A 575 12.93 30.09 21.19
CA THR A 575 12.06 29.75 22.32
C THR A 575 12.40 28.37 22.88
N SER A 576 11.82 28.00 24.02
CA SER A 576 12.11 26.72 24.69
C SER A 576 11.61 25.50 23.93
N GLU A 577 10.54 25.66 23.13
CA GLU A 577 9.95 24.59 22.34
C GLU A 577 10.02 24.90 20.85
N GLY A 578 10.70 24.04 20.09
CA GLY A 578 10.79 24.12 18.64
C GLY A 578 9.63 23.39 17.92
N ALA A 579 9.93 22.77 16.78
CA ALA A 579 8.98 21.95 16.06
C ALA A 579 8.58 20.71 16.88
N THR A 580 7.26 20.40 16.90
CA THR A 580 6.71 19.13 17.42
C THR A 580 5.89 18.43 16.35
N LEU A 581 5.81 17.08 16.39
CA LEU A 581 4.99 16.31 15.46
C LEU A 581 3.50 16.66 15.58
N ALA A 582 3.04 16.97 16.82
CA ALA A 582 1.66 17.38 17.06
C ALA A 582 1.31 18.72 16.38
N ALA A 583 2.19 19.74 16.51
CA ALA A 583 2.00 21.01 15.81
C ALA A 583 2.12 20.83 14.28
N ALA A 584 3.08 20.02 13.82
CA ALA A 584 3.26 19.70 12.40
C ALA A 584 2.01 19.04 11.81
N GLN A 585 1.38 18.12 12.51
CA GLN A 585 0.13 17.49 12.08
C GLN A 585 -0.97 18.53 11.85
N VAL A 586 -1.22 19.41 12.80
CA VAL A 586 -2.23 20.49 12.69
C VAL A 586 -1.95 21.40 11.49
N ILE A 587 -0.70 21.79 11.28
CA ILE A 587 -0.29 22.63 10.16
C ILE A 587 -0.55 21.92 8.82
N LEU A 588 -0.09 20.66 8.68
CA LEU A 588 -0.22 19.87 7.46
C LEU A 588 -1.69 19.55 7.13
N GLU A 589 -2.52 19.25 8.12
CA GLU A 589 -3.98 19.07 7.94
C GLU A 589 -4.66 20.36 7.50
N THR A 590 -4.24 21.52 8.02
CA THR A 590 -4.73 22.84 7.59
C THR A 590 -4.31 23.13 6.14
N ILE A 591 -3.07 22.84 5.76
CA ILE A 591 -2.59 22.94 4.38
C ILE A 591 -3.44 22.06 3.46
N LYS A 592 -3.68 20.79 3.82
CA LYS A 592 -4.53 19.86 3.05
C LYS A 592 -5.93 20.41 2.82
N SER A 593 -6.54 20.96 3.86
CA SER A 593 -7.92 21.48 3.83
C SER A 593 -8.05 22.75 3.00
N SER A 594 -6.97 23.53 2.84
CA SER A 594 -7.00 24.80 2.12
C SER A 594 -7.10 24.66 0.59
N ALA A 595 -6.77 23.50 0.03
CA ALA A 595 -6.63 23.25 -1.40
C ALA A 595 -5.66 24.23 -2.14
N LYS A 596 -4.87 25.01 -1.37
CA LYS A 596 -3.84 25.92 -1.91
C LYS A 596 -2.47 25.25 -1.88
N ARG A 597 -1.62 25.55 -2.84
CA ARG A 597 -0.24 25.06 -2.85
C ARG A 597 0.61 25.91 -1.90
N ILE A 598 0.84 25.39 -0.70
CA ILE A 598 1.67 26.01 0.30
C ILE A 598 2.59 24.97 0.93
N GLY A 599 3.84 25.34 1.22
CA GLY A 599 4.85 24.47 1.79
C GLY A 599 4.85 24.47 3.32
N PHE A 600 5.54 23.47 3.87
CA PHE A 600 5.77 23.30 5.30
C PHE A 600 7.29 23.31 5.60
N LYS A 601 7.71 24.05 6.62
CA LYS A 601 9.09 24.05 7.11
C LYS A 601 9.12 23.73 8.61
N ALA A 602 9.64 22.54 8.95
CA ALA A 602 9.88 22.17 10.34
C ALA A 602 11.20 22.80 10.82
N SER A 603 11.19 23.51 11.95
CA SER A 603 12.34 24.26 12.44
C SER A 603 12.49 24.16 13.95
N GLY A 604 13.73 23.91 14.42
CA GLY A 604 14.07 23.75 15.84
C GLY A 604 13.88 22.33 16.39
N GLY A 605 14.92 21.78 17.01
CA GLY A 605 14.87 20.50 17.73
C GLY A 605 15.13 19.24 16.89
N ILE A 606 15.27 19.33 15.56
CA ILE A 606 15.51 18.18 14.67
C ILE A 606 17.01 18.02 14.49
N ARG A 607 17.57 16.90 14.97
CA ARG A 607 19.03 16.72 15.09
C ARG A 607 19.59 15.48 14.42
N ASN A 608 18.77 14.45 14.14
CA ASN A 608 19.22 13.19 13.58
C ASN A 608 18.27 12.68 12.50
N TYR A 609 18.73 11.63 11.79
CA TYR A 609 18.00 11.00 10.69
C TYR A 609 16.58 10.57 11.08
N ASN A 610 16.42 9.86 12.20
CA ASN A 610 15.13 9.32 12.62
C ASN A 610 14.10 10.43 12.92
N GLN A 611 14.55 11.52 13.53
CA GLN A 611 13.69 12.70 13.76
C GLN A 611 13.25 13.34 12.44
N ALA A 612 14.17 13.49 11.47
CA ALA A 612 13.82 14.05 10.16
C ALA A 612 12.81 13.15 9.43
N VAL A 613 13.04 11.83 9.44
CA VAL A 613 12.12 10.83 8.84
C VAL A 613 10.72 10.93 9.43
N ALA A 614 10.58 11.08 10.74
CA ALA A 614 9.26 11.18 11.37
C ALA A 614 8.42 12.36 10.85
N TYR A 615 9.02 13.53 10.58
CA TYR A 615 8.31 14.67 9.96
C TYR A 615 7.97 14.42 8.50
N ILE A 616 8.84 13.74 7.77
CA ILE A 616 8.63 13.40 6.36
C ILE A 616 7.48 12.39 6.23
N GLU A 617 7.49 11.35 7.05
CA GLU A 617 6.42 10.36 7.08
C GLU A 617 5.07 10.99 7.44
N LEU A 618 5.04 11.87 8.44
CA LEU A 618 3.83 12.60 8.81
C LEU A 618 3.31 13.43 7.62
N ALA A 619 4.18 14.16 6.94
CA ALA A 619 3.80 15.00 5.80
C ALA A 619 3.36 14.14 4.59
N ALA A 620 4.06 13.04 4.30
CA ALA A 620 3.72 12.11 3.24
C ALA A 620 2.37 11.41 3.48
N ASN A 621 2.08 11.04 4.72
CA ASN A 621 0.80 10.43 5.11
C ASN A 621 -0.39 11.40 4.97
N ILE A 622 -0.19 12.70 5.19
CA ILE A 622 -1.26 13.71 5.11
C ILE A 622 -1.42 14.26 3.69
N LEU A 623 -0.31 14.57 2.99
CA LEU A 623 -0.27 15.33 1.73
C LEU A 623 0.29 14.54 0.53
N ALA A 624 0.59 13.23 0.70
CA ALA A 624 1.24 12.33 -0.23
C ALA A 624 2.75 12.61 -0.47
N ASN A 625 3.45 11.60 -1.03
CA ASN A 625 4.92 11.63 -1.20
C ASN A 625 5.42 12.75 -2.13
N ASN A 626 4.62 13.18 -3.10
CA ASN A 626 4.99 14.26 -4.01
C ASN A 626 5.09 15.64 -3.33
N PHE A 627 4.59 15.77 -2.09
CA PHE A 627 4.78 16.96 -1.26
C PHE A 627 6.21 17.07 -0.71
N ILE A 628 6.95 15.96 -0.63
CA ILE A 628 8.30 15.91 -0.08
C ILE A 628 9.33 16.30 -1.14
N ASN A 629 9.48 17.59 -1.32
CA ASN A 629 10.46 18.18 -2.24
C ASN A 629 10.85 19.61 -1.78
N PRO A 630 12.00 20.17 -2.23
CA PRO A 630 12.46 21.48 -1.76
C PRO A 630 11.53 22.67 -2.02
N GLN A 631 10.50 22.53 -2.86
CA GLN A 631 9.53 23.58 -3.16
C GLN A 631 8.34 23.59 -2.20
N THR A 632 8.14 22.48 -1.45
CA THR A 632 6.96 22.32 -0.58
C THR A 632 7.31 21.80 0.81
N PHE A 633 8.51 21.23 1.02
CA PHE A 633 8.93 20.71 2.32
C PHE A 633 10.39 21.11 2.63
N ARG A 634 10.64 21.65 3.82
CA ARG A 634 11.99 22.05 4.27
C ARG A 634 12.22 21.73 5.74
N PHE A 635 13.49 21.62 6.08
CA PHE A 635 13.98 21.62 7.47
C PHE A 635 14.81 22.87 7.75
N GLY A 636 14.48 23.63 8.80
CA GLY A 636 15.31 24.72 9.30
C GLY A 636 16.18 24.24 10.47
N VAL A 637 17.42 23.84 10.19
CA VAL A 637 18.28 23.13 11.16
C VAL A 637 19.74 23.57 11.10
N SER A 638 20.45 23.40 12.22
CA SER A 638 21.91 23.66 12.33
C SER A 638 22.71 22.36 12.45
N GLY A 639 22.28 21.40 13.28
CA GLY A 639 23.07 20.22 13.64
C GLY A 639 22.71 18.93 12.89
N LEU A 640 21.58 18.88 12.17
CA LEU A 640 21.14 17.68 11.45
C LEU A 640 22.15 17.24 10.38
N LEU A 641 22.69 18.20 9.61
CA LEU A 641 23.64 17.91 8.54
C LEU A 641 24.92 17.24 9.07
N ASP A 642 25.47 17.75 10.17
CA ASP A 642 26.67 17.18 10.78
C ASP A 642 26.43 15.74 11.25
N ASN A 643 25.28 15.45 11.83
CA ASN A 643 24.91 14.09 12.23
C ASN A 643 24.76 13.15 11.03
N LEU A 644 24.12 13.60 9.96
CA LEU A 644 23.97 12.78 8.73
C LEU A 644 25.33 12.43 8.10
N LEU A 645 26.29 13.35 8.16
CA LEU A 645 27.65 13.16 7.64
C LEU A 645 28.50 12.26 8.55
N ASN A 646 28.41 12.38 9.89
CA ASN A 646 29.18 11.58 10.85
C ASN A 646 28.74 10.11 10.85
N GLU A 647 27.45 9.82 10.78
CA GLU A 647 26.94 8.45 10.64
C GLU A 647 27.39 7.76 9.33
N GLN A 648 27.93 8.51 8.36
CA GLN A 648 28.52 7.95 7.15
C GLN A 648 29.98 7.53 7.36
N GLN A 649 30.71 8.19 8.27
CA GLN A 649 32.09 7.83 8.62
C GLN A 649 32.17 6.55 9.46
N GLU A 650 31.25 6.33 10.40
CA GLU A 650 31.18 5.09 11.16
C GLU A 650 30.91 3.85 10.30
N GLN A 651 30.21 3.99 9.15
CA GLN A 651 30.00 2.89 8.20
C GLN A 651 31.19 2.59 7.29
N ILE A 652 32.15 3.52 7.16
CA ILE A 652 33.36 3.35 6.33
C ILE A 652 34.51 2.77 7.16
N ASP A 653 34.54 3.02 8.46
CA ASP A 653 35.60 2.54 9.37
C ASP A 653 35.39 1.10 9.86
N ASP A 654 34.23 0.48 9.57
CA ASP A 654 33.91 -0.94 9.87
C ASP A 654 34.22 -1.91 8.69
N TYR A 655 35.04 -1.51 7.69
CA TYR A 655 35.54 -2.39 6.60
C TYR A 655 37.04 -2.62 6.67
#